data_e6a0b451538f4f5057dec3970d26eb65
#
_entry.id   e6a0b451538f4f5057dec3970d26eb65
#
_cell.length_a   1.000
_cell.length_b   1.000
_cell.length_c   1.000
_cell.angle_alpha   90.00
_cell.angle_beta   90.00
_cell.angle_gamma   90.00
#
_symmetry.space_group_name_H-M   'P 1'
#
loop_
_entity.id
_entity.type
_entity.pdbx_description
1 polymer ?
#
loop_
_entity_poly.entity_id
_entity_poly.type
_entity_poly.pdbx_seq_one_letter_code
_entity_poly.pdbx_strand_id
1 'polypeptide(L)'
;MAAHLNPLSAIAVPPARPDETYGCEGPEGPIRFVGLKRLLGAADFPKAGDRHAGLAAATETEREAARSILAGLTIAHLHQRPLCTADGRVDDVMRVNYDIDADVYGEIAGLTIGGLKDRLLAGSGEEALRLGRGLTGVTAAAVAKLCDIHELVLVARRIVHPTRARTLLGARGTLSSRLQPNHPTDDPRGITLLIWWGLSMAAGDALIGVNPAIDTVANVSAVLRLLDGIRRQAGAPTQICVLSHIKTQLAALEEGAPVEILFQSLAGTEATLTAEFDVTVALLDRGWEAMRAHGPLKDSAAQFMYFETGQGSEFSYGRHDGIDMTTTEALCYGLARRYDPFMINNVTGFIGPETHADNFELLVASLQDLFLAKLLGLPMGIGSCYTLHAGSGLEGQQATTELLAAAGATYFMDVALNTDRMLAYFDTSAHDNQTLREIHGREPAGEFLAWCLGRGILARDAAGAVVRGPEWGRPERFCESSEELAELVAATPALHGFETAGPRPADAVSRRVRFHQAVGRGAVHLPLDVERLRAIHPVREIATAAATHEAHLASPGLGTRPTGAALASLNAEPFAVQVLISDGLSAAAVHHNLPDLLPLLLEGLSAKGIGVGVPLVARHGRVKLAEPVGEHLGADLVIHLIGERPGGDALASRSLSAYLVYRVPAEQRGDAARASGNVDIRHEVTVISNIYSAGLPPVEAAAQIVEKTGQILACRAAGNRLEGMLAAKC
;
A
#
# COMPACT_ATOMS: atom_id res chain seq x y z
N MET A 1 16.90 20.23 -6.46
CA MET A 1 15.49 20.22 -6.94
C MET A 1 15.42 20.76 -8.35
N ALA A 2 14.78 20.04 -9.28
CA ALA A 2 14.50 20.59 -10.61
C ALA A 2 13.64 21.86 -10.45
N ALA A 3 13.95 22.93 -11.16
CA ALA A 3 13.18 24.17 -11.08
C ALA A 3 11.78 24.03 -11.73
N HIS A 4 11.65 23.12 -12.68
CA HIS A 4 10.43 22.80 -13.41
C HIS A 4 10.43 21.32 -13.82
N LEU A 5 9.23 20.72 -13.93
CA LEU A 5 9.05 19.38 -14.48
C LEU A 5 9.14 19.46 -16.02
N ASN A 6 9.79 18.50 -16.66
CA ASN A 6 9.79 18.42 -18.12
C ASN A 6 8.36 18.05 -18.60
N PRO A 7 7.78 18.79 -19.55
CA PRO A 7 6.47 18.40 -20.09
C PRO A 7 6.53 16.99 -20.69
N LEU A 8 5.51 16.17 -20.48
CA LEU A 8 5.45 14.81 -21.04
C LEU A 8 5.64 14.78 -22.55
N SER A 9 5.10 15.78 -23.25
CA SER A 9 5.26 15.92 -24.71
C SER A 9 6.70 16.19 -25.17
N ALA A 10 7.58 16.67 -24.29
CA ALA A 10 8.99 16.91 -24.59
C ALA A 10 9.86 15.66 -24.36
N ILE A 11 9.36 14.63 -23.69
CA ILE A 11 10.08 13.39 -23.43
C ILE A 11 9.98 12.51 -24.67
N ALA A 12 11.10 12.36 -25.37
CA ALA A 12 11.19 11.50 -26.54
C ALA A 12 11.26 10.02 -26.14
N VAL A 13 10.40 9.19 -26.72
CA VAL A 13 10.40 7.74 -26.48
C VAL A 13 10.48 7.03 -27.85
N PRO A 14 11.37 6.03 -28.01
CA PRO A 14 11.42 5.22 -29.23
C PRO A 14 10.11 4.44 -29.45
N PRO A 15 9.82 3.98 -30.67
CA PRO A 15 8.67 3.13 -30.94
C PRO A 15 8.82 1.77 -30.28
N ALA A 16 7.74 1.24 -29.70
CA ALA A 16 7.72 -0.09 -29.11
C ALA A 16 7.94 -1.19 -30.16
N ARG A 17 8.52 -2.33 -29.73
CA ARG A 17 8.79 -3.51 -30.56
C ARG A 17 8.36 -4.78 -29.80
N PRO A 18 7.07 -5.02 -29.62
CA PRO A 18 6.56 -6.09 -28.75
C PRO A 18 6.90 -7.51 -29.23
N ASP A 19 7.04 -7.74 -30.53
CA ASP A 19 7.17 -9.08 -31.14
C ASP A 19 8.63 -9.52 -31.38
N GLU A 20 9.62 -8.78 -30.89
CA GLU A 20 11.02 -9.16 -31.03
C GLU A 20 11.30 -10.46 -30.26
N THR A 21 11.96 -11.42 -30.90
CA THR A 21 12.25 -12.72 -30.28
C THR A 21 13.68 -12.80 -29.81
N TYR A 22 13.88 -13.28 -28.59
CA TYR A 22 15.15 -13.54 -27.95
C TYR A 22 15.35 -15.04 -27.80
N GLY A 23 16.56 -15.57 -28.01
CA GLY A 23 16.78 -16.99 -27.88
C GLY A 23 18.23 -17.38 -27.74
N CYS A 24 18.44 -18.60 -27.22
CA CYS A 24 19.73 -19.28 -27.15
C CYS A 24 19.55 -20.78 -27.32
N GLU A 25 20.63 -21.50 -27.58
CA GLU A 25 20.64 -22.97 -27.55
C GLU A 25 20.65 -23.46 -26.11
N GLY A 26 19.71 -24.33 -25.77
CA GLY A 26 19.60 -25.02 -24.47
C GLY A 26 19.99 -26.49 -24.56
N PRO A 27 20.08 -27.20 -23.43
CA PRO A 27 20.46 -28.62 -23.38
C PRO A 27 19.51 -29.56 -24.17
N GLU A 28 18.23 -29.19 -24.27
CA GLU A 28 17.18 -29.98 -24.92
C GLU A 28 16.70 -29.34 -26.23
N GLY A 29 17.38 -28.33 -26.72
CA GLY A 29 17.03 -27.58 -27.93
C GLY A 29 16.90 -26.07 -27.71
N PRO A 30 16.48 -25.31 -28.72
CA PRO A 30 16.44 -23.86 -28.66
C PRO A 30 15.38 -23.38 -27.67
N ILE A 31 15.81 -22.46 -26.77
CA ILE A 31 14.93 -21.75 -25.83
C ILE A 31 14.65 -20.37 -26.41
N ARG A 32 13.37 -19.95 -26.45
CA ARG A 32 12.94 -18.70 -27.07
C ARG A 32 11.97 -17.93 -26.19
N PHE A 33 12.11 -16.61 -26.19
CA PHE A 33 11.23 -15.65 -25.49
C PHE A 33 10.70 -14.65 -26.52
N VAL A 34 9.37 -14.57 -26.64
CA VAL A 34 8.71 -13.60 -27.52
C VAL A 34 8.38 -12.35 -26.73
N GLY A 35 8.97 -11.24 -27.15
CA GLY A 35 8.85 -9.95 -26.49
C GLY A 35 9.79 -9.75 -25.29
N LEU A 36 10.20 -8.52 -25.09
CA LEU A 36 11.06 -8.12 -23.95
C LEU A 36 10.37 -8.40 -22.59
N LYS A 37 9.06 -8.24 -22.50
CA LYS A 37 8.28 -8.54 -21.27
C LYS A 37 8.47 -9.98 -20.81
N ARG A 38 8.33 -10.94 -21.75
CA ARG A 38 8.50 -12.36 -21.42
C ARG A 38 9.93 -12.70 -21.03
N LEU A 39 10.92 -12.08 -21.67
CA LEU A 39 12.33 -12.25 -21.32
C LEU A 39 12.61 -11.75 -19.90
N LEU A 40 12.11 -10.54 -19.57
CA LEU A 40 12.28 -9.93 -18.25
C LEU A 40 11.61 -10.76 -17.13
N GLY A 41 10.36 -11.20 -17.34
CA GLY A 41 9.65 -12.03 -16.36
C GLY A 41 10.32 -13.39 -16.15
N ALA A 42 10.80 -14.04 -17.24
CA ALA A 42 11.51 -15.31 -17.14
C ALA A 42 12.87 -15.21 -16.44
N ALA A 43 13.57 -14.07 -16.56
CA ALA A 43 14.85 -13.86 -15.91
C ALA A 43 14.75 -13.60 -14.41
N ASP A 44 13.57 -13.26 -13.90
CA ASP A 44 13.37 -12.90 -12.51
C ASP A 44 13.33 -14.10 -11.57
N PHE A 45 13.43 -13.83 -10.27
CA PHE A 45 13.08 -14.79 -9.23
C PHE A 45 11.57 -15.09 -9.35
N PRO A 46 11.16 -16.38 -9.42
CA PRO A 46 9.76 -16.71 -9.65
C PRO A 46 8.90 -16.45 -8.42
N LYS A 47 8.05 -15.42 -8.48
CA LYS A 47 7.05 -15.07 -7.47
C LYS A 47 5.66 -15.57 -7.88
N ALA A 48 4.76 -15.74 -6.92
CA ALA A 48 3.42 -16.30 -7.16
C ALA A 48 2.65 -15.54 -8.24
N GLY A 49 2.63 -14.21 -8.21
CA GLY A 49 1.95 -13.38 -9.20
C GLY A 49 2.49 -13.62 -10.61
N ASP A 50 3.81 -13.60 -10.79
CA ASP A 50 4.45 -13.86 -12.09
C ASP A 50 4.19 -15.28 -12.59
N ARG A 51 4.17 -16.28 -11.68
CA ARG A 51 3.81 -17.66 -12.04
C ARG A 51 2.35 -17.75 -12.52
N HIS A 52 1.41 -17.15 -11.80
CA HIS A 52 -0.02 -17.16 -12.16
C HIS A 52 -0.29 -16.44 -13.48
N ALA A 53 0.46 -15.38 -13.76
CA ALA A 53 0.38 -14.65 -15.04
C ALA A 53 1.12 -15.32 -16.20
N GLY A 54 1.86 -16.42 -15.96
CA GLY A 54 2.65 -17.11 -16.99
C GLY A 54 3.90 -16.32 -17.43
N LEU A 55 4.37 -15.38 -16.61
CA LEU A 55 5.53 -14.55 -16.90
C LEU A 55 6.83 -15.14 -16.34
N ALA A 56 6.76 -15.85 -15.20
CA ALA A 56 7.91 -16.54 -14.63
C ALA A 56 8.39 -17.69 -15.56
N ALA A 57 9.68 -18.02 -15.47
CA ALA A 57 10.21 -19.21 -16.12
C ALA A 57 9.56 -20.49 -15.56
N ALA A 58 9.30 -21.47 -16.43
CA ALA A 58 8.74 -22.76 -16.02
C ALA A 58 9.78 -23.67 -15.37
N THR A 59 11.07 -23.47 -15.68
CA THR A 59 12.20 -24.26 -15.16
C THR A 59 13.39 -23.37 -14.85
N GLU A 60 14.30 -23.85 -13.98
CA GLU A 60 15.56 -23.14 -13.71
C GLU A 60 16.42 -22.99 -14.97
N THR A 61 16.41 -24.00 -15.87
CA THR A 61 17.11 -23.92 -17.14
C THR A 61 16.60 -22.78 -18.01
N GLU A 62 15.28 -22.61 -18.10
CA GLU A 62 14.65 -21.50 -18.83
C GLU A 62 15.02 -20.16 -18.20
N ARG A 63 15.01 -20.07 -16.86
CA ARG A 63 15.39 -18.87 -16.12
C ARG A 63 16.84 -18.49 -16.39
N GLU A 64 17.78 -19.41 -16.29
CA GLU A 64 19.21 -19.14 -16.53
C GLU A 64 19.48 -18.81 -18.00
N ALA A 65 18.74 -19.40 -18.94
CA ALA A 65 18.78 -18.99 -20.34
C ALA A 65 18.32 -17.54 -20.52
N ALA A 66 17.21 -17.17 -19.90
CA ALA A 66 16.70 -15.78 -19.93
C ALA A 66 17.71 -14.80 -19.31
N ARG A 67 18.31 -15.14 -18.17
CA ARG A 67 19.35 -14.34 -17.50
C ARG A 67 20.61 -14.18 -18.38
N SER A 68 21.05 -15.25 -19.04
CA SER A 68 22.19 -15.23 -19.92
C SER A 68 21.97 -14.30 -21.14
N ILE A 69 20.78 -14.39 -21.76
CA ILE A 69 20.38 -13.51 -22.86
C ILE A 69 20.34 -12.06 -22.36
N LEU A 70 19.63 -11.80 -21.24
CA LEU A 70 19.47 -10.46 -20.68
C LEU A 70 20.82 -9.82 -20.33
N ALA A 71 21.74 -10.61 -19.76
CA ALA A 71 23.09 -10.14 -19.41
C ALA A 71 23.89 -9.67 -20.63
N GLY A 72 23.65 -10.26 -21.80
CA GLY A 72 24.30 -9.91 -23.06
C GLY A 72 23.69 -8.71 -23.80
N LEU A 73 22.47 -8.29 -23.46
CA LEU A 73 21.83 -7.11 -24.05
C LEU A 73 22.50 -5.83 -23.59
N THR A 74 22.63 -4.83 -24.48
CA THR A 74 23.14 -3.52 -24.11
C THR A 74 22.06 -2.64 -23.49
N ILE A 75 22.47 -1.63 -22.72
CA ILE A 75 21.57 -0.60 -22.20
C ILE A 75 20.86 0.11 -23.36
N ALA A 76 21.56 0.41 -24.45
CA ALA A 76 20.96 0.99 -25.66
C ALA A 76 19.89 0.08 -26.27
N HIS A 77 20.08 -1.24 -26.23
CA HIS A 77 19.10 -2.20 -26.75
C HIS A 77 17.78 -2.10 -25.96
N LEU A 78 17.84 -2.09 -24.60
CA LEU A 78 16.65 -1.93 -23.75
C LEU A 78 16.02 -0.55 -23.93
N HIS A 79 16.82 0.51 -23.98
CA HIS A 79 16.34 1.87 -24.16
C HIS A 79 15.57 2.06 -25.48
N GLN A 80 15.99 1.40 -26.57
CA GLN A 80 15.33 1.47 -27.87
C GLN A 80 14.07 0.60 -27.97
N ARG A 81 13.66 -0.07 -26.89
CA ARG A 81 12.52 -1.00 -26.82
C ARG A 81 11.66 -0.70 -25.60
N PRO A 82 10.96 0.43 -25.59
CA PRO A 82 10.06 0.75 -24.50
C PRO A 82 9.00 -0.36 -24.35
N LEU A 83 8.66 -0.66 -23.11
CA LEU A 83 7.49 -1.50 -22.86
C LEU A 83 6.22 -0.73 -23.27
N CYS A 84 5.17 -1.45 -23.55
CA CYS A 84 3.91 -0.86 -24.05
C CYS A 84 2.71 -1.60 -23.47
N THR A 85 1.56 -1.01 -23.55
CA THR A 85 0.26 -1.62 -23.24
C THR A 85 -0.04 -2.81 -24.16
N ALA A 86 -1.11 -3.53 -23.90
CA ALA A 86 -1.51 -4.67 -24.73
C ALA A 86 -1.85 -4.27 -26.18
N ASP A 87 -2.30 -3.03 -26.40
CA ASP A 87 -2.58 -2.46 -27.74
C ASP A 87 -1.35 -1.80 -28.38
N GLY A 88 -0.16 -1.90 -27.79
CA GLY A 88 1.10 -1.41 -28.33
C GLY A 88 1.42 0.06 -28.07
N ARG A 89 0.61 0.76 -27.26
CA ARG A 89 0.84 2.17 -26.89
C ARG A 89 1.89 2.25 -25.77
N VAL A 90 2.78 3.22 -25.85
CA VAL A 90 3.65 3.61 -24.73
C VAL A 90 2.85 4.58 -23.86
N ASP A 91 2.52 4.18 -22.65
CA ASP A 91 1.73 4.98 -21.70
C ASP A 91 2.56 6.10 -21.03
N ASP A 92 1.89 6.97 -20.27
CA ASP A 92 2.55 8.12 -19.66
C ASP A 92 3.49 7.72 -18.51
N VAL A 93 3.24 6.62 -17.79
CA VAL A 93 4.15 6.07 -16.77
C VAL A 93 5.45 5.60 -17.42
N MET A 94 5.35 4.83 -18.53
CA MET A 94 6.52 4.42 -19.29
C MET A 94 7.26 5.62 -19.89
N ARG A 95 6.51 6.61 -20.43
CA ARG A 95 7.12 7.83 -20.99
C ARG A 95 7.97 8.59 -19.97
N VAL A 96 7.46 8.79 -18.75
CA VAL A 96 8.19 9.47 -17.67
C VAL A 96 9.52 8.76 -17.36
N ASN A 97 9.57 7.44 -17.47
CA ASN A 97 10.80 6.67 -17.26
C ASN A 97 11.93 7.03 -18.24
N TYR A 98 11.62 7.68 -19.36
CA TYR A 98 12.60 8.17 -20.33
C TYR A 98 13.11 9.58 -20.04
N ASP A 99 12.65 10.24 -18.98
CA ASP A 99 13.20 11.50 -18.48
C ASP A 99 14.47 11.23 -17.65
N ILE A 100 15.54 10.90 -18.35
CA ILE A 100 16.84 10.50 -17.81
C ILE A 100 17.94 11.50 -18.15
N ASP A 101 19.05 11.42 -17.44
CA ASP A 101 20.27 12.18 -17.72
C ASP A 101 20.92 11.65 -19.02
N ALA A 102 20.80 12.43 -20.10
CA ALA A 102 21.25 12.05 -21.43
C ALA A 102 22.77 11.88 -21.53
N ASP A 103 23.54 12.65 -20.77
CA ASP A 103 25.02 12.57 -20.78
C ASP A 103 25.46 11.28 -20.09
N VAL A 104 24.89 10.97 -18.95
CA VAL A 104 25.17 9.70 -18.24
C VAL A 104 24.68 8.50 -19.07
N TYR A 105 23.52 8.58 -19.70
CA TYR A 105 23.05 7.54 -20.61
C TYR A 105 24.04 7.35 -21.78
N GLY A 106 24.51 8.43 -22.40
CA GLY A 106 25.48 8.37 -23.50
C GLY A 106 26.80 7.66 -23.11
N GLU A 107 27.27 7.86 -21.86
CA GLU A 107 28.44 7.17 -21.31
C GLU A 107 28.26 5.65 -21.22
N ILE A 108 27.05 5.18 -20.82
CA ILE A 108 26.81 3.78 -20.47
C ILE A 108 26.03 3.00 -21.52
N ALA A 109 25.49 3.64 -22.54
CA ALA A 109 24.58 3.02 -23.52
C ALA A 109 25.17 1.76 -24.20
N GLY A 110 26.46 1.71 -24.39
CA GLY A 110 27.20 0.59 -24.98
C GLY A 110 27.50 -0.56 -24.02
N LEU A 111 27.32 -0.38 -22.69
CA LEU A 111 27.53 -1.47 -21.74
C LEU A 111 26.45 -2.51 -21.89
N THR A 112 26.80 -3.79 -21.70
CA THR A 112 25.80 -4.84 -21.50
C THR A 112 25.20 -4.75 -20.10
N ILE A 113 24.04 -5.38 -19.87
CA ILE A 113 23.42 -5.41 -18.54
C ILE A 113 24.32 -6.15 -17.55
N GLY A 114 24.98 -7.24 -17.96
CA GLY A 114 26.02 -7.89 -17.16
C GLY A 114 27.19 -6.98 -16.85
N GLY A 115 27.69 -6.23 -17.85
CA GLY A 115 28.74 -5.25 -17.66
C GLY A 115 28.37 -4.08 -16.75
N LEU A 116 27.10 -3.63 -16.78
CA LEU A 116 26.59 -2.65 -15.82
C LEU A 116 26.54 -3.24 -14.40
N LYS A 117 26.08 -4.48 -14.23
CA LYS A 117 26.11 -5.19 -12.93
C LYS A 117 27.51 -5.21 -12.35
N ASP A 118 28.51 -5.65 -13.16
CA ASP A 118 29.91 -5.70 -12.73
C ASP A 118 30.44 -4.33 -12.31
N ARG A 119 30.11 -3.28 -13.06
CA ARG A 119 30.48 -1.90 -12.74
C ARG A 119 29.86 -1.42 -11.40
N LEU A 120 28.59 -1.75 -11.13
CA LEU A 120 27.94 -1.44 -9.87
C LEU A 120 28.55 -2.20 -8.69
N LEU A 121 28.94 -3.45 -8.88
CA LEU A 121 29.62 -4.26 -7.85
C LEU A 121 31.03 -3.75 -7.53
N ALA A 122 31.78 -3.31 -8.52
CA ALA A 122 33.13 -2.79 -8.34
C ALA A 122 33.13 -1.33 -7.85
N GLY A 123 32.13 -0.54 -8.18
CA GLY A 123 32.07 0.91 -7.96
C GLY A 123 31.68 1.31 -6.53
N SER A 124 31.76 2.63 -6.30
CA SER A 124 31.24 3.26 -5.06
C SER A 124 29.72 3.48 -5.11
N GLY A 125 29.11 3.78 -3.95
CA GLY A 125 27.69 4.16 -3.89
C GLY A 125 27.40 5.48 -4.61
N GLU A 126 28.33 6.42 -4.63
CA GLU A 126 28.22 7.68 -5.36
C GLU A 126 28.23 7.44 -6.88
N GLU A 127 29.08 6.54 -7.35
CA GLU A 127 29.08 6.13 -8.76
C GLU A 127 27.77 5.43 -9.13
N ALA A 128 27.31 4.49 -8.31
CA ALA A 128 26.04 3.80 -8.55
C ALA A 128 24.87 4.79 -8.64
N LEU A 129 24.81 5.77 -7.73
CA LEU A 129 23.79 6.82 -7.73
C LEU A 129 23.88 7.70 -9.00
N ARG A 130 25.12 8.04 -9.43
CA ARG A 130 25.34 8.79 -10.67
C ARG A 130 24.87 8.02 -11.90
N LEU A 131 25.26 6.73 -12.00
CA LEU A 131 24.88 5.88 -13.13
C LEU A 131 23.35 5.70 -13.19
N GLY A 132 22.69 5.57 -12.04
CA GLY A 132 21.24 5.45 -11.94
C GLY A 132 20.47 6.58 -12.62
N ARG A 133 21.03 7.80 -12.69
CA ARG A 133 20.40 8.94 -13.38
C ARG A 133 20.23 8.70 -14.90
N GLY A 134 21.12 7.90 -15.51
CA GLY A 134 21.04 7.54 -16.94
C GLY A 134 20.24 6.26 -17.21
N LEU A 135 19.59 5.65 -16.21
CA LEU A 135 18.84 4.40 -16.34
C LEU A 135 17.33 4.65 -16.39
N THR A 136 16.62 3.90 -17.25
CA THR A 136 15.17 3.73 -17.14
C THR A 136 14.87 2.70 -16.04
N GLY A 137 13.63 2.68 -15.50
CA GLY A 137 13.19 1.64 -14.58
C GLY A 137 13.38 0.24 -15.16
N VAL A 138 13.08 0.04 -16.45
CA VAL A 138 13.28 -1.24 -17.15
C VAL A 138 14.74 -1.70 -17.09
N THR A 139 15.68 -0.78 -17.31
CA THR A 139 17.12 -1.11 -17.27
C THR A 139 17.57 -1.44 -15.84
N ALA A 140 17.08 -0.70 -14.85
CA ALA A 140 17.32 -0.99 -13.44
C ALA A 140 16.77 -2.36 -13.03
N ALA A 141 15.54 -2.70 -13.44
CA ALA A 141 14.93 -4.02 -13.22
C ALA A 141 15.76 -5.14 -13.87
N ALA A 142 16.24 -4.94 -15.09
CA ALA A 142 17.08 -5.91 -15.77
C ALA A 142 18.36 -6.24 -14.98
N VAL A 143 19.01 -5.23 -14.39
CA VAL A 143 20.19 -5.44 -13.52
C VAL A 143 19.79 -6.18 -12.23
N ALA A 144 18.71 -5.76 -11.56
CA ALA A 144 18.26 -6.40 -10.32
C ALA A 144 18.01 -7.89 -10.48
N LYS A 145 17.43 -8.30 -11.63
CA LYS A 145 17.14 -9.71 -11.96
C LYS A 145 18.40 -10.56 -12.16
N LEU A 146 19.53 -9.94 -12.52
CA LEU A 146 20.81 -10.62 -12.64
C LEU A 146 21.59 -10.72 -11.32
N CYS A 147 21.22 -9.95 -10.31
CA CYS A 147 21.86 -9.96 -9.01
C CYS A 147 21.38 -11.14 -8.15
N ASP A 148 22.28 -11.68 -7.33
CA ASP A 148 21.93 -12.50 -6.18
C ASP A 148 21.67 -11.64 -4.93
N ILE A 149 21.26 -12.28 -3.83
CA ILE A 149 20.93 -11.59 -2.58
C ILE A 149 22.13 -10.78 -2.04
N HIS A 150 23.34 -11.33 -2.07
CA HIS A 150 24.53 -10.63 -1.59
C HIS A 150 24.87 -9.43 -2.45
N GLU A 151 24.72 -9.54 -3.77
CA GLU A 151 24.97 -8.48 -4.73
C GLU A 151 23.98 -7.33 -4.56
N LEU A 152 22.66 -7.65 -4.38
CA LEU A 152 21.64 -6.64 -4.09
C LEU A 152 21.94 -5.89 -2.78
N VAL A 153 22.24 -6.62 -1.70
CA VAL A 153 22.61 -6.02 -0.40
C VAL A 153 23.86 -5.15 -0.52
N LEU A 154 24.92 -5.67 -1.17
CA LEU A 154 26.20 -4.97 -1.27
C LEU A 154 26.08 -3.63 -1.98
N VAL A 155 25.38 -3.60 -3.12
CA VAL A 155 25.21 -2.36 -3.90
C VAL A 155 24.28 -1.40 -3.17
N ALA A 156 23.09 -1.86 -2.72
CA ALA A 156 22.13 -1.01 -2.04
C ALA A 156 22.71 -0.35 -0.77
N ARG A 157 23.48 -1.10 0.04
CA ARG A 157 24.12 -0.58 1.26
C ARG A 157 25.09 0.59 0.99
N ARG A 158 25.76 0.62 -0.16
CA ARG A 158 26.74 1.66 -0.51
C ARG A 158 26.08 2.96 -0.92
N ILE A 159 24.87 2.91 -1.48
CA ILE A 159 24.16 4.09 -1.97
C ILE A 159 23.56 4.85 -0.79
N VAL A 160 23.91 6.13 -0.69
CA VAL A 160 23.39 7.07 0.33
C VAL A 160 22.81 8.28 -0.40
N HIS A 161 21.51 8.49 -0.26
CA HIS A 161 20.79 9.61 -0.89
C HIS A 161 19.92 10.30 0.18
N PRO A 162 20.47 11.33 0.89
CA PRO A 162 19.72 12.05 1.90
C PRO A 162 18.69 12.98 1.27
N THR A 163 17.52 13.07 1.90
CA THR A 163 16.46 14.03 1.56
C THR A 163 16.09 14.87 2.78
N ARG A 164 15.55 16.06 2.57
CA ARG A 164 15.28 17.01 3.66
C ARG A 164 13.88 17.60 3.58
N ALA A 165 13.12 17.38 4.68
CA ALA A 165 11.97 18.20 5.04
C ALA A 165 12.29 18.96 6.35
N ARG A 166 11.64 18.70 7.47
CA ARG A 166 12.06 19.21 8.79
C ARG A 166 13.29 18.45 9.31
N THR A 167 13.38 17.16 9.03
CA THR A 167 14.53 16.31 9.38
C THR A 167 15.31 15.92 8.13
N LEU A 168 16.60 15.55 8.32
CA LEU A 168 17.44 14.99 7.28
C LEU A 168 17.26 13.45 7.30
N LEU A 169 16.56 12.93 6.31
CA LEU A 169 16.30 11.50 6.16
C LEU A 169 17.40 10.83 5.35
N GLY A 170 17.83 9.60 5.70
CA GLY A 170 18.74 8.77 4.92
C GLY A 170 20.20 9.17 4.98
N ALA A 171 20.63 9.94 5.98
CA ALA A 171 22.03 10.23 6.23
C ALA A 171 22.80 8.95 6.60
N ARG A 172 24.11 8.94 6.33
CA ARG A 172 24.99 7.80 6.68
C ARG A 172 24.93 7.52 8.18
N GLY A 173 24.74 6.26 8.54
CA GLY A 173 24.68 5.82 9.94
C GLY A 173 23.29 5.98 10.59
N THR A 174 22.29 6.49 9.86
CA THR A 174 20.92 6.60 10.40
C THR A 174 20.04 5.43 9.98
N LEU A 175 19.05 5.14 10.81
CA LEU A 175 17.88 4.32 10.52
C LEU A 175 16.68 5.02 11.13
N SER A 176 15.84 5.57 10.28
CA SER A 176 14.69 6.36 10.72
C SER A 176 13.42 5.51 10.91
N SER A 177 12.37 6.12 11.37
CA SER A 177 11.07 5.52 11.64
C SER A 177 9.95 6.38 11.06
N ARG A 178 9.08 5.78 10.29
CA ARG A 178 7.79 6.36 9.91
C ARG A 178 6.73 5.82 10.86
N LEU A 179 6.27 6.64 11.79
CA LEU A 179 5.24 6.27 12.76
C LEU A 179 3.85 6.32 12.14
N GLN A 180 3.09 5.20 12.26
CA GLN A 180 1.73 5.06 11.75
C GLN A 180 0.72 4.88 12.90
N PRO A 181 0.20 5.96 13.46
CA PRO A 181 -0.73 5.93 14.59
C PRO A 181 -2.19 5.80 14.14
N ASN A 182 -2.50 4.81 13.30
CA ASN A 182 -3.83 4.60 12.75
C ASN A 182 -4.84 4.20 13.84
N HIS A 183 -6.04 4.75 13.75
CA HIS A 183 -7.16 4.39 14.62
C HIS A 183 -8.39 4.00 13.79
N PRO A 184 -9.15 2.94 14.15
CA PRO A 184 -10.26 2.42 13.32
C PRO A 184 -11.38 3.42 13.01
N THR A 185 -11.53 4.47 13.82
CA THR A 185 -12.57 5.50 13.69
C THR A 185 -12.02 6.93 13.72
N ASP A 186 -10.71 7.10 13.53
CA ASP A 186 -10.02 8.40 13.61
C ASP A 186 -10.21 9.13 14.94
N ASP A 187 -10.44 8.40 16.06
CA ASP A 187 -10.60 9.01 17.40
C ASP A 187 -9.32 9.77 17.77
N PRO A 188 -9.40 11.12 17.99
CA PRO A 188 -8.22 11.95 18.29
C PRO A 188 -7.44 11.49 19.52
N ARG A 189 -8.11 10.92 20.52
CA ARG A 189 -7.48 10.42 21.76
C ARG A 189 -6.62 9.19 21.46
N GLY A 190 -7.16 8.25 20.67
CA GLY A 190 -6.43 7.06 20.26
C GLY A 190 -5.22 7.38 19.40
N ILE A 191 -5.37 8.26 18.41
CA ILE A 191 -4.25 8.76 17.59
C ILE A 191 -3.19 9.43 18.48
N THR A 192 -3.60 10.27 19.42
CA THR A 192 -2.69 10.95 20.37
C THR A 192 -1.87 9.95 21.17
N LEU A 193 -2.50 8.93 21.76
CA LEU A 193 -1.78 7.91 22.53
C LEU A 193 -0.75 7.16 21.69
N LEU A 194 -1.14 6.75 20.49
CA LEU A 194 -0.23 6.02 19.61
C LEU A 194 0.98 6.87 19.20
N ILE A 195 0.79 8.19 19.04
CA ILE A 195 1.91 9.12 18.81
C ILE A 195 2.79 9.25 20.05
N TRP A 196 2.21 9.45 21.25
CA TRP A 196 2.99 9.54 22.48
C TRP A 196 3.78 8.27 22.75
N TRP A 197 3.16 7.11 22.50
CA TRP A 197 3.84 5.82 22.61
C TRP A 197 5.02 5.73 21.64
N GLY A 198 4.82 6.02 20.35
CA GLY A 198 5.89 5.99 19.34
C GLY A 198 7.02 6.98 19.64
N LEU A 199 6.70 8.24 19.94
CA LEU A 199 7.70 9.27 20.30
C LEU A 199 8.50 8.88 21.54
N SER A 200 7.86 8.26 22.55
CA SER A 200 8.55 7.77 23.75
C SER A 200 9.56 6.66 23.47
N MET A 201 9.43 5.99 22.31
CA MET A 201 10.34 4.95 21.83
C MET A 201 11.29 5.44 20.73
N ALA A 202 11.50 6.75 20.64
CA ALA A 202 12.34 7.35 19.60
C ALA A 202 11.90 6.99 18.16
N ALA A 203 10.60 6.80 17.93
CA ALA A 203 10.00 6.57 16.62
C ALA A 203 9.33 7.84 16.07
N GLY A 204 9.23 7.97 14.74
CA GLY A 204 8.57 9.08 14.06
C GLY A 204 9.49 10.17 13.54
N ASP A 205 10.81 9.93 13.50
CA ASP A 205 11.78 10.90 12.99
C ASP A 205 11.72 11.09 11.46
N ALA A 206 11.26 10.07 10.71
CA ALA A 206 10.98 10.22 9.28
C ALA A 206 9.64 10.93 9.05
N LEU A 207 8.58 10.49 9.74
CA LEU A 207 7.23 11.00 9.54
C LEU A 207 6.30 10.52 10.67
N ILE A 208 5.31 11.34 11.02
CA ILE A 208 4.08 10.88 11.67
C ILE A 208 2.97 10.91 10.61
N GLY A 209 2.53 9.72 10.17
CA GLY A 209 1.60 9.57 9.06
C GLY A 209 0.39 8.73 9.41
N VAL A 210 -0.83 9.27 9.23
CA VAL A 210 -2.11 8.60 9.52
C VAL A 210 -2.81 8.26 8.21
N ASN A 211 -3.23 6.99 8.06
CA ASN A 211 -4.24 6.62 7.08
C ASN A 211 -5.61 6.93 7.68
N PRO A 212 -6.42 7.82 7.09
CA PRO A 212 -7.71 8.18 7.67
C PRO A 212 -8.73 7.04 7.44
N ALA A 213 -9.57 6.77 8.44
CA ALA A 213 -10.68 5.83 8.28
C ALA A 213 -11.74 6.37 7.31
N ILE A 214 -11.84 7.69 7.19
CA ILE A 214 -12.78 8.39 6.29
C ILE A 214 -12.00 9.41 5.46
N ASP A 215 -11.95 9.20 4.14
CA ASP A 215 -11.27 10.11 3.19
C ASP A 215 -12.21 11.24 2.72
N THR A 216 -12.46 12.22 3.61
CA THR A 216 -13.15 13.47 3.28
C THR A 216 -12.28 14.67 3.63
N VAL A 217 -12.45 15.79 2.93
CA VAL A 217 -11.66 17.02 3.15
C VAL A 217 -11.76 17.47 4.61
N ALA A 218 -12.97 17.42 5.20
CA ALA A 218 -13.20 17.81 6.58
C ALA A 218 -12.42 16.94 7.57
N ASN A 219 -12.48 15.60 7.42
CA ASN A 219 -11.78 14.67 8.30
C ASN A 219 -10.26 14.77 8.13
N VAL A 220 -9.77 14.77 6.88
CA VAL A 220 -8.34 14.92 6.56
C VAL A 220 -7.79 16.21 7.13
N SER A 221 -8.51 17.35 6.98
CA SER A 221 -8.14 18.63 7.58
C SER A 221 -8.11 18.58 9.11
N ALA A 222 -9.08 17.90 9.74
CA ALA A 222 -9.13 17.75 11.20
C ALA A 222 -7.94 16.92 11.71
N VAL A 223 -7.64 15.79 11.07
CA VAL A 223 -6.50 14.92 11.43
C VAL A 223 -5.17 15.66 11.23
N LEU A 224 -4.98 16.39 10.12
CA LEU A 224 -3.76 17.20 9.89
C LEU A 224 -3.55 18.25 11.00
N ARG A 225 -4.61 18.96 11.40
CA ARG A 225 -4.52 19.95 12.51
C ARG A 225 -4.23 19.27 13.85
N LEU A 226 -4.80 18.09 14.10
CA LEU A 226 -4.49 17.29 15.28
C LEU A 226 -3.00 16.91 15.31
N LEU A 227 -2.47 16.35 14.21
CA LEU A 227 -1.06 15.95 14.10
C LEU A 227 -0.11 17.14 14.31
N ASP A 228 -0.40 18.28 13.70
CA ASP A 228 0.40 19.51 13.88
C ASP A 228 0.36 20.01 15.33
N GLY A 229 -0.81 19.96 15.98
CA GLY A 229 -0.97 20.28 17.40
C GLY A 229 -0.13 19.39 18.30
N ILE A 230 -0.23 18.08 18.14
CA ILE A 230 0.54 17.08 18.91
C ILE A 230 2.05 17.27 18.70
N ARG A 231 2.48 17.40 17.44
CA ARG A 231 3.89 17.64 17.10
C ARG A 231 4.44 18.89 17.78
N ARG A 232 3.69 19.98 17.76
CA ARG A 232 4.08 21.27 18.43
C ARG A 232 4.10 21.12 19.94
N GLN A 233 3.11 20.44 20.53
CA GLN A 233 3.08 20.19 21.98
C GLN A 233 4.30 19.37 22.42
N ALA A 234 4.68 18.34 21.67
CA ALA A 234 5.87 17.55 21.92
C ALA A 234 7.17 18.35 21.66
N GLY A 235 7.13 19.37 20.83
CA GLY A 235 8.33 20.02 20.28
C GLY A 235 9.19 19.07 19.46
N ALA A 236 8.57 18.02 18.85
CA ALA A 236 9.30 17.01 18.11
C ALA A 236 9.68 17.54 16.71
N PRO A 237 10.96 17.45 16.30
CA PRO A 237 11.43 17.85 14.98
C PRO A 237 11.12 16.77 13.96
N THR A 238 9.86 16.65 13.58
CA THR A 238 9.36 15.71 12.58
C THR A 238 8.34 16.41 11.67
N GLN A 239 7.93 15.77 10.62
CA GLN A 239 6.88 16.21 9.70
C GLN A 239 5.64 15.35 9.82
N ILE A 240 4.51 15.86 9.32
CA ILE A 240 3.21 15.21 9.39
C ILE A 240 2.63 14.94 7.99
N CYS A 241 1.81 13.89 7.91
CA CYS A 241 1.09 13.52 6.70
C CYS A 241 -0.23 12.83 7.04
N VAL A 242 -1.25 13.00 6.22
CA VAL A 242 -2.43 12.14 6.19
C VAL A 242 -2.43 11.42 4.84
N LEU A 243 -2.41 10.08 4.89
CA LEU A 243 -2.30 9.23 3.70
C LEU A 243 -3.67 9.03 3.06
N SER A 244 -4.22 10.11 2.54
CA SER A 244 -5.49 10.14 1.80
C SER A 244 -5.23 10.35 0.30
N HIS A 245 -6.27 10.30 -0.51
CA HIS A 245 -6.16 10.57 -1.93
C HIS A 245 -5.62 11.99 -2.19
N ILE A 246 -4.75 12.15 -3.20
CA ILE A 246 -4.11 13.44 -3.52
C ILE A 246 -5.13 14.58 -3.75
N LYS A 247 -6.29 14.28 -4.36
CA LYS A 247 -7.36 15.28 -4.58
C LYS A 247 -7.90 15.83 -3.26
N THR A 248 -8.12 14.96 -2.28
CA THR A 248 -8.60 15.35 -0.93
C THR A 248 -7.56 16.20 -0.21
N GLN A 249 -6.27 15.81 -0.29
CA GLN A 249 -5.19 16.58 0.34
C GLN A 249 -5.01 17.96 -0.30
N LEU A 250 -5.13 18.06 -1.63
CA LEU A 250 -5.05 19.36 -2.33
C LEU A 250 -6.20 20.27 -1.94
N ALA A 251 -7.43 19.76 -1.84
CA ALA A 251 -8.56 20.53 -1.35
C ALA A 251 -8.36 20.96 0.12
N ALA A 252 -7.83 20.07 0.98
CA ALA A 252 -7.49 20.43 2.35
C ALA A 252 -6.40 21.52 2.43
N LEU A 253 -5.40 21.48 1.53
CA LEU A 253 -4.36 22.52 1.42
C LEU A 253 -4.97 23.87 1.03
N GLU A 254 -5.90 23.88 0.06
CA GLU A 254 -6.63 25.10 -0.35
C GLU A 254 -7.45 25.69 0.81
N GLU A 255 -8.01 24.86 1.70
CA GLU A 255 -8.70 25.26 2.92
C GLU A 255 -7.74 25.66 4.08
N GLY A 256 -6.43 25.67 3.84
CA GLY A 256 -5.40 26.05 4.81
C GLY A 256 -5.09 24.99 5.85
N ALA A 257 -5.35 23.72 5.58
CA ALA A 257 -4.86 22.63 6.41
C ALA A 257 -3.33 22.47 6.27
N PRO A 258 -2.60 22.05 7.32
CA PRO A 258 -1.14 21.95 7.31
C PRO A 258 -0.65 20.67 6.57
N VAL A 259 -0.83 20.60 5.26
CA VAL A 259 -0.31 19.52 4.40
C VAL A 259 1.21 19.72 4.25
N GLU A 260 2.00 19.20 5.19
CA GLU A 260 3.48 19.35 5.15
C GLU A 260 4.12 18.42 4.11
N ILE A 261 3.65 17.20 4.04
CA ILE A 261 4.08 16.18 3.07
C ILE A 261 2.83 15.71 2.32
N LEU A 262 2.87 15.75 0.99
CA LEU A 262 1.78 15.32 0.12
C LEU A 262 1.98 13.87 -0.27
N PHE A 263 1.00 13.03 0.05
CA PHE A 263 1.02 11.59 -0.18
C PHE A 263 0.27 11.19 -1.44
N GLN A 264 0.76 10.15 -2.12
CA GLN A 264 -0.02 9.36 -3.08
C GLN A 264 0.59 7.97 -3.31
N SER A 265 -0.25 6.92 -3.40
CA SER A 265 0.16 5.61 -3.90
C SER A 265 0.37 5.64 -5.41
N LEU A 266 1.39 4.95 -5.91
CA LEU A 266 1.73 4.86 -7.32
C LEU A 266 1.51 3.45 -7.87
N ALA A 267 1.40 3.36 -9.20
CA ALA A 267 1.39 2.12 -9.96
C ALA A 267 2.31 2.24 -11.18
N GLY A 268 2.89 1.10 -11.61
CA GLY A 268 3.83 1.02 -12.72
C GLY A 268 3.18 0.90 -14.09
N THR A 269 1.85 0.84 -14.16
CA THR A 269 1.07 0.97 -15.39
C THR A 269 0.07 2.11 -15.29
N GLU A 270 -0.13 2.86 -16.37
CA GLU A 270 -1.15 3.90 -16.42
C GLU A 270 -2.56 3.31 -16.20
N ALA A 271 -2.78 2.07 -16.64
CA ALA A 271 -4.04 1.37 -16.49
C ALA A 271 -4.41 1.17 -15.00
N THR A 272 -3.47 0.77 -14.14
CA THR A 272 -3.71 0.67 -12.69
C THR A 272 -3.77 2.06 -12.05
N LEU A 273 -2.83 2.94 -12.38
CA LEU A 273 -2.76 4.29 -11.81
C LEU A 273 -4.06 5.07 -12.03
N THR A 274 -4.64 5.00 -13.23
CA THR A 274 -5.87 5.75 -13.56
C THR A 274 -7.14 5.04 -13.16
N ALA A 275 -7.27 3.74 -13.45
CA ALA A 275 -8.53 3.04 -13.27
C ALA A 275 -8.79 2.59 -11.81
N GLU A 276 -7.72 2.32 -11.05
CA GLU A 276 -7.84 1.80 -9.69
C GLU A 276 -7.48 2.86 -8.64
N PHE A 277 -6.49 3.72 -8.92
CA PHE A 277 -6.06 4.75 -7.98
C PHE A 277 -6.63 6.15 -8.29
N ASP A 278 -7.33 6.32 -9.40
CA ASP A 278 -7.91 7.60 -9.84
C ASP A 278 -6.86 8.73 -9.93
N VAL A 279 -5.64 8.38 -10.37
CA VAL A 279 -4.49 9.27 -10.46
C VAL A 279 -3.92 9.28 -11.87
N THR A 280 -3.51 10.45 -12.36
CA THR A 280 -2.77 10.63 -13.60
C THR A 280 -1.43 11.30 -13.33
N VAL A 281 -0.46 11.17 -14.23
CA VAL A 281 0.81 11.91 -14.14
C VAL A 281 0.56 13.42 -14.05
N ALA A 282 -0.40 13.94 -14.84
CA ALA A 282 -0.78 15.35 -14.79
C ALA A 282 -1.36 15.80 -13.43
N LEU A 283 -2.06 14.90 -12.71
CA LEU A 283 -2.53 15.19 -11.35
C LEU A 283 -1.37 15.24 -10.36
N LEU A 284 -0.41 14.33 -10.48
CA LEU A 284 0.81 14.35 -9.66
C LEU A 284 1.64 15.61 -9.91
N ASP A 285 1.78 16.02 -11.19
CA ASP A 285 2.45 17.28 -11.58
C ASP A 285 1.79 18.49 -10.90
N ARG A 286 0.44 18.60 -10.95
CA ARG A 286 -0.30 19.65 -10.24
C ARG A 286 -0.09 19.60 -8.72
N GLY A 287 -0.07 18.40 -8.13
CA GLY A 287 0.20 18.22 -6.70
C GLY A 287 1.58 18.77 -6.30
N TRP A 288 2.59 18.42 -7.07
CA TRP A 288 3.96 18.89 -6.85
C TRP A 288 4.06 20.43 -6.99
N GLU A 289 3.42 21.00 -8.02
CA GLU A 289 3.38 22.46 -8.23
C GLU A 289 2.64 23.18 -7.08
N ALA A 290 1.49 22.64 -6.63
CA ALA A 290 0.71 23.19 -5.52
C ALA A 290 1.53 23.21 -4.22
N MET A 291 2.23 22.13 -3.90
CA MET A 291 3.09 22.06 -2.72
C MET A 291 4.25 23.05 -2.78
N ARG A 292 4.86 23.24 -3.94
CA ARG A 292 5.91 24.26 -4.14
C ARG A 292 5.39 25.68 -3.96
N ALA A 293 4.18 25.94 -4.41
CA ALA A 293 3.60 27.28 -4.35
C ALA A 293 2.99 27.60 -2.97
N HIS A 294 2.33 26.63 -2.33
CA HIS A 294 1.45 26.84 -1.18
C HIS A 294 1.75 25.94 0.02
N GLY A 295 2.59 24.88 -0.13
CA GLY A 295 2.90 23.96 0.95
C GLY A 295 3.49 24.66 2.17
N PRO A 296 3.16 24.22 3.40
CA PRO A 296 3.64 24.85 4.65
C PRO A 296 5.18 24.85 4.79
N LEU A 297 5.86 23.93 4.13
CA LEU A 297 7.32 23.79 4.18
C LEU A 297 8.03 24.33 2.92
N LYS A 298 7.35 24.99 2.01
CA LYS A 298 7.87 25.46 0.72
C LYS A 298 9.17 26.27 0.78
N ASP A 299 9.36 27.02 1.86
CA ASP A 299 10.53 27.88 2.06
C ASP A 299 11.64 27.21 2.91
N SER A 300 11.40 26.03 3.47
CA SER A 300 12.30 25.35 4.41
C SER A 300 12.66 23.92 4.04
N ALA A 301 11.80 23.21 3.30
CA ALA A 301 12.06 21.86 2.85
C ALA A 301 12.64 21.84 1.42
N ALA A 302 13.54 20.89 1.16
CA ALA A 302 13.99 20.61 -0.18
C ALA A 302 13.00 19.69 -0.92
N GLN A 303 12.40 18.72 -0.20
CA GLN A 303 11.45 17.73 -0.71
C GLN A 303 10.21 17.69 0.17
N PHE A 304 9.03 17.37 -0.44
CA PHE A 304 7.74 17.38 0.26
C PHE A 304 6.73 16.35 -0.28
N MET A 305 7.15 15.46 -1.21
CA MET A 305 6.29 14.38 -1.70
C MET A 305 6.60 13.08 -0.95
N TYR A 306 5.57 12.27 -0.74
CA TYR A 306 5.66 10.92 -0.21
C TYR A 306 4.90 9.96 -1.12
N PHE A 307 5.55 8.91 -1.58
CA PHE A 307 4.92 7.88 -2.39
C PHE A 307 4.96 6.52 -1.71
N GLU A 308 3.89 5.75 -1.87
CA GLU A 308 3.86 4.33 -1.52
C GLU A 308 3.62 3.49 -2.76
N THR A 309 4.24 2.32 -2.80
CA THR A 309 4.09 1.33 -3.84
C THR A 309 4.51 -0.04 -3.30
N GLY A 310 4.29 -1.12 -4.04
CA GLY A 310 4.69 -2.46 -3.66
C GLY A 310 4.40 -3.46 -4.77
N GLN A 311 5.31 -4.39 -4.98
CA GLN A 311 5.16 -5.40 -6.01
C GLN A 311 3.82 -6.13 -5.90
N GLY A 312 3.13 -6.27 -7.03
CA GLY A 312 1.89 -7.01 -7.14
C GLY A 312 0.62 -6.18 -7.20
N SER A 313 0.67 -4.84 -7.04
CA SER A 313 -0.52 -3.99 -7.13
C SER A 313 -1.23 -4.18 -8.48
N GLU A 314 -0.52 -4.12 -9.60
CA GLU A 314 -1.05 -4.31 -10.95
C GLU A 314 -1.64 -5.71 -11.16
N PHE A 315 -1.06 -6.71 -10.49
CA PHE A 315 -1.48 -8.11 -10.57
C PHE A 315 -2.80 -8.34 -9.83
N SER A 316 -2.98 -7.74 -8.66
CA SER A 316 -4.22 -7.81 -7.90
C SER A 316 -5.41 -7.27 -8.68
N TYR A 317 -5.20 -6.25 -9.51
CA TYR A 317 -6.22 -5.66 -10.35
C TYR A 317 -6.28 -6.25 -11.77
N GLY A 318 -5.33 -7.14 -12.14
CA GLY A 318 -5.25 -7.72 -13.48
C GLY A 318 -4.92 -6.69 -14.58
N ARG A 319 -4.18 -5.62 -14.22
CA ARG A 319 -3.85 -4.48 -15.12
C ARG A 319 -2.34 -4.28 -15.26
N HIS A 320 -1.58 -5.38 -15.33
CA HIS A 320 -0.11 -5.35 -15.42
C HIS A 320 0.42 -5.30 -16.86
N ASP A 321 -0.44 -5.28 -17.88
CA ASP A 321 -0.08 -5.24 -19.31
C ASP A 321 0.92 -6.32 -19.74
N GLY A 322 0.98 -7.45 -19.04
CA GLY A 322 1.95 -8.53 -19.30
C GLY A 322 3.38 -8.20 -18.89
N ILE A 323 3.57 -7.21 -18.02
CA ILE A 323 4.86 -6.82 -17.41
C ILE A 323 4.95 -7.53 -16.05
N ASP A 324 6.10 -8.07 -15.71
CA ASP A 324 6.35 -8.75 -14.42
C ASP A 324 6.38 -7.79 -13.23
N MET A 325 6.20 -8.34 -12.02
CA MET A 325 6.05 -7.53 -10.79
C MET A 325 7.27 -6.65 -10.49
N THR A 326 8.49 -7.16 -10.64
CA THR A 326 9.70 -6.35 -10.40
C THR A 326 9.84 -5.22 -11.41
N THR A 327 9.46 -5.46 -12.66
CA THR A 327 9.56 -4.43 -13.70
C THR A 327 8.45 -3.38 -13.54
N THR A 328 7.21 -3.75 -13.19
CA THR A 328 6.15 -2.77 -12.88
C THR A 328 6.55 -1.89 -11.72
N GLU A 329 7.14 -2.48 -10.68
CA GLU A 329 7.61 -1.72 -9.50
C GLU A 329 8.76 -0.75 -9.87
N ALA A 330 9.71 -1.17 -10.70
CA ALA A 330 10.76 -0.29 -11.19
C ALA A 330 10.24 0.88 -12.03
N LEU A 331 9.10 0.70 -12.74
CA LEU A 331 8.42 1.78 -13.45
C LEU A 331 7.79 2.79 -12.48
N CYS A 332 7.22 2.33 -11.33
CA CYS A 332 6.79 3.22 -10.25
C CYS A 332 7.92 4.10 -9.75
N TYR A 333 9.12 3.52 -9.54
CA TYR A 333 10.29 4.28 -9.10
C TYR A 333 10.77 5.28 -10.15
N GLY A 334 10.70 4.93 -11.42
CA GLY A 334 10.95 5.85 -12.51
C GLY A 334 9.97 7.03 -12.56
N LEU A 335 8.70 6.78 -12.23
CA LEU A 335 7.69 7.84 -12.06
C LEU A 335 7.97 8.69 -10.82
N ALA A 336 8.24 8.05 -9.67
CA ALA A 336 8.46 8.75 -8.41
C ALA A 336 9.64 9.74 -8.47
N ARG A 337 10.78 9.35 -9.10
CA ARG A 337 11.97 10.20 -9.18
C ARG A 337 11.76 11.53 -9.91
N ARG A 338 10.75 11.64 -10.78
CA ARG A 338 10.34 12.87 -11.44
C ARG A 338 10.11 14.01 -10.45
N TYR A 339 9.60 13.67 -9.26
CA TYR A 339 9.18 14.63 -8.23
C TYR A 339 10.22 14.85 -7.14
N ASP A 340 11.38 14.18 -7.18
CA ASP A 340 12.41 14.25 -6.13
C ASP A 340 11.79 14.14 -4.73
N PRO A 341 11.14 12.99 -4.38
CA PRO A 341 10.32 12.89 -3.19
C PRO A 341 11.14 12.96 -1.91
N PHE A 342 10.52 13.43 -0.82
CA PHE A 342 11.09 13.35 0.52
C PHE A 342 11.28 11.90 0.95
N MET A 343 10.31 11.04 0.64
CA MET A 343 10.35 9.62 0.98
C MET A 343 9.53 8.79 0.00
N ILE A 344 9.92 7.54 -0.15
CA ILE A 344 9.13 6.50 -0.81
C ILE A 344 9.12 5.26 0.06
N ASN A 345 8.01 4.54 0.10
CA ASN A 345 7.81 3.36 0.94
C ASN A 345 7.39 2.15 0.12
N ASN A 346 8.03 1.02 0.37
CA ASN A 346 7.62 -0.28 -0.15
C ASN A 346 6.66 -0.96 0.84
N VAL A 347 5.54 -1.47 0.34
CA VAL A 347 4.51 -2.19 1.12
C VAL A 347 4.14 -3.53 0.47
N THR A 348 5.11 -4.22 -0.10
CA THR A 348 4.95 -5.44 -0.92
C THR A 348 4.08 -6.52 -0.26
N GLY A 349 4.17 -6.74 1.04
CA GLY A 349 3.42 -7.78 1.75
C GLY A 349 1.97 -7.40 2.11
N PHE A 350 1.50 -6.22 1.71
CA PHE A 350 0.15 -5.73 2.03
C PHE A 350 -0.95 -6.46 1.27
N ILE A 351 -0.67 -7.05 0.11
CA ILE A 351 -1.65 -7.68 -0.78
C ILE A 351 -2.03 -9.07 -0.27
N GLY A 352 -1.33 -10.12 -0.67
CA GLY A 352 -1.64 -11.48 -0.26
C GLY A 352 -0.89 -12.55 -1.04
N PRO A 353 -1.26 -13.83 -0.84
CA PRO A 353 -0.54 -14.96 -1.40
C PRO A 353 -0.67 -15.09 -2.91
N GLU A 354 -1.61 -14.37 -3.54
CA GLU A 354 -1.77 -14.32 -5.00
C GLU A 354 -0.60 -13.63 -5.70
N THR A 355 0.14 -12.78 -4.98
CA THR A 355 1.34 -12.09 -5.48
C THR A 355 2.61 -12.68 -4.90
N HIS A 356 2.65 -12.93 -3.59
CA HIS A 356 3.79 -13.50 -2.85
C HIS A 356 3.30 -14.62 -1.93
N ALA A 357 3.64 -15.86 -2.25
CA ALA A 357 3.12 -17.04 -1.56
C ALA A 357 3.66 -17.17 -0.13
N ASP A 358 4.90 -16.79 0.08
CA ASP A 358 5.61 -17.00 1.34
C ASP A 358 6.57 -15.86 1.70
N ASN A 359 7.19 -16.00 2.87
CA ASN A 359 8.13 -15.00 3.38
C ASN A 359 9.38 -14.84 2.52
N PHE A 360 9.84 -15.88 1.82
CA PHE A 360 11.05 -15.78 1.01
C PHE A 360 10.78 -14.95 -0.25
N GLU A 361 9.63 -15.13 -0.88
CA GLU A 361 9.21 -14.28 -2.00
C GLU A 361 9.08 -12.81 -1.58
N LEU A 362 8.48 -12.54 -0.40
CA LEU A 362 8.38 -11.18 0.18
C LEU A 362 9.75 -10.57 0.46
N LEU A 363 10.68 -11.36 1.01
CA LEU A 363 12.04 -10.92 1.30
C LEU A 363 12.80 -10.53 0.03
N VAL A 364 12.77 -11.39 -0.99
CA VAL A 364 13.46 -11.12 -2.26
C VAL A 364 12.85 -9.91 -2.96
N ALA A 365 11.52 -9.82 -3.02
CA ALA A 365 10.82 -8.69 -3.62
C ALA A 365 11.18 -7.36 -2.92
N SER A 366 11.09 -7.31 -1.59
CA SER A 366 11.44 -6.10 -0.83
C SER A 366 12.92 -5.70 -1.00
N LEU A 367 13.82 -6.69 -1.12
CA LEU A 367 15.24 -6.43 -1.36
C LEU A 367 15.49 -5.91 -2.77
N GLN A 368 14.82 -6.47 -3.79
CA GLN A 368 14.86 -5.95 -5.16
C GLN A 368 14.36 -4.50 -5.20
N ASP A 369 13.26 -4.21 -4.53
CA ASP A 369 12.66 -2.88 -4.47
C ASP A 369 13.58 -1.86 -3.79
N LEU A 370 14.21 -2.25 -2.68
CA LEU A 370 15.20 -1.40 -2.01
C LEU A 370 16.40 -1.09 -2.94
N PHE A 371 16.92 -2.11 -3.65
CA PHE A 371 17.98 -1.93 -4.61
C PHE A 371 17.59 -0.99 -5.75
N LEU A 372 16.42 -1.24 -6.37
CA LEU A 372 15.90 -0.46 -7.50
C LEU A 372 15.71 1.01 -7.14
N ALA A 373 15.02 1.29 -6.04
CA ALA A 373 14.75 2.65 -5.63
C ALA A 373 16.03 3.41 -5.30
N LYS A 374 16.96 2.80 -4.55
CA LYS A 374 18.24 3.43 -4.22
C LYS A 374 19.11 3.67 -5.48
N LEU A 375 19.14 2.72 -6.41
CA LEU A 375 19.86 2.89 -7.68
C LEU A 375 19.26 4.04 -8.50
N LEU A 376 17.94 4.21 -8.50
CA LEU A 376 17.26 5.30 -9.18
C LEU A 376 17.24 6.63 -8.39
N GLY A 377 17.95 6.70 -7.26
CA GLY A 377 18.13 7.92 -6.48
C GLY A 377 16.94 8.28 -5.59
N LEU A 378 16.26 7.28 -5.02
CA LEU A 378 15.12 7.46 -4.14
C LEU A 378 15.44 7.09 -2.68
N PRO A 379 14.89 7.82 -1.69
CA PRO A 379 15.06 7.57 -0.26
C PRO A 379 14.10 6.46 0.19
N MET A 380 14.46 5.19 -0.05
CA MET A 380 13.58 4.05 0.14
C MET A 380 13.48 3.63 1.61
N GLY A 381 12.26 3.66 2.12
CA GLY A 381 11.83 2.98 3.33
C GLY A 381 11.00 1.73 3.06
N ILE A 382 10.82 0.92 4.09
CA ILE A 382 10.13 -0.37 3.96
C ILE A 382 9.04 -0.48 5.03
N GLY A 383 7.82 -0.71 4.57
CA GLY A 383 6.79 -1.39 5.35
C GLY A 383 6.96 -2.88 5.14
N SER A 384 7.72 -3.54 6.01
CA SER A 384 7.94 -5.00 5.92
C SER A 384 6.71 -5.74 6.42
N CYS A 385 5.60 -5.45 5.79
CA CYS A 385 4.28 -5.89 6.20
C CYS A 385 3.96 -7.32 5.74
N TYR A 386 2.99 -7.91 6.40
CA TYR A 386 2.39 -9.18 5.99
C TYR A 386 0.93 -9.27 6.43
N THR A 387 0.18 -10.14 5.77
CA THR A 387 -1.21 -10.46 6.08
C THR A 387 -1.34 -11.90 6.56
N LEU A 388 -2.35 -12.22 7.36
CA LEU A 388 -2.46 -13.56 7.97
C LEU A 388 -2.92 -14.65 7.01
N HIS A 389 -3.36 -14.31 5.81
CA HIS A 389 -3.70 -15.28 4.77
C HIS A 389 -2.52 -15.60 3.83
N ALA A 390 -1.39 -14.89 3.96
CA ALA A 390 -0.13 -15.23 3.31
C ALA A 390 0.71 -16.21 4.16
N GLY A 391 1.65 -16.91 3.52
CA GLY A 391 2.58 -17.84 4.16
C GLY A 391 3.72 -17.17 4.93
N SER A 392 3.45 -16.01 5.57
CA SER A 392 4.42 -15.24 6.34
C SER A 392 3.97 -15.05 7.78
N GLY A 393 4.85 -14.56 8.64
CA GLY A 393 4.60 -14.30 10.05
C GLY A 393 5.67 -13.43 10.68
N LEU A 394 5.57 -13.21 11.98
CA LEU A 394 6.44 -12.28 12.71
C LEU A 394 7.93 -12.63 12.56
N GLU A 395 8.31 -13.90 12.66
CA GLU A 395 9.69 -14.34 12.52
C GLU A 395 10.23 -14.13 11.10
N GLY A 396 9.38 -14.37 10.09
CA GLY A 396 9.71 -14.11 8.71
C GLY A 396 9.91 -12.61 8.43
N GLN A 397 9.03 -11.78 8.96
CA GLN A 397 9.15 -10.33 8.90
C GLN A 397 10.43 -9.84 9.58
N GLN A 398 10.77 -10.36 10.76
CA GLN A 398 12.01 -9.99 11.48
C GLN A 398 13.27 -10.38 10.70
N ALA A 399 13.29 -11.55 10.06
CA ALA A 399 14.40 -11.94 9.18
C ALA A 399 14.52 -11.01 7.96
N THR A 400 13.39 -10.60 7.39
CA THR A 400 13.33 -9.65 6.27
C THR A 400 13.86 -8.27 6.69
N THR A 401 13.41 -7.72 7.82
CA THR A 401 13.86 -6.40 8.29
C THR A 401 15.33 -6.37 8.66
N GLU A 402 15.87 -7.46 9.21
CA GLU A 402 17.31 -7.60 9.49
C GLU A 402 18.14 -7.50 8.21
N LEU A 403 17.74 -8.22 7.15
CA LEU A 403 18.42 -8.16 5.86
C LEU A 403 18.30 -6.78 5.20
N LEU A 404 17.12 -6.16 5.25
CA LEU A 404 16.88 -4.84 4.68
C LEU A 404 17.62 -3.74 5.44
N ALA A 405 17.72 -3.84 6.77
CA ALA A 405 18.57 -2.96 7.57
C ALA A 405 20.04 -3.13 7.17
N ALA A 406 20.53 -4.37 7.00
CA ALA A 406 21.88 -4.62 6.50
C ALA A 406 22.09 -4.02 5.09
N ALA A 407 21.09 -4.09 4.21
CA ALA A 407 21.12 -3.51 2.87
C ALA A 407 21.01 -1.97 2.84
N GLY A 408 20.73 -1.35 3.99
CA GLY A 408 20.70 0.12 4.11
C GLY A 408 19.34 0.75 3.81
N ALA A 409 18.24 0.11 4.22
CA ALA A 409 16.94 0.75 4.28
C ALA A 409 17.03 2.11 5.00
N THR A 410 16.35 3.11 4.48
CA THR A 410 16.39 4.48 5.00
C THR A 410 15.58 4.60 6.29
N TYR A 411 14.43 3.94 6.33
CA TYR A 411 13.54 3.88 7.49
C TYR A 411 12.69 2.61 7.42
N PHE A 412 12.09 2.24 8.56
CA PHE A 412 11.00 1.29 8.60
C PHE A 412 9.70 1.98 9.01
N MET A 413 8.58 1.38 8.61
CA MET A 413 7.26 1.80 9.04
C MET A 413 6.97 1.16 10.41
N ASP A 414 6.51 1.97 11.37
CA ASP A 414 6.25 1.52 12.73
C ASP A 414 4.77 1.63 13.09
N VAL A 415 4.16 0.50 13.42
CA VAL A 415 2.83 0.39 14.00
C VAL A 415 2.90 -0.08 15.46
N ALA A 416 1.84 0.15 16.23
CA ALA A 416 1.82 -0.24 17.63
C ALA A 416 1.86 -1.77 17.79
N LEU A 417 2.95 -2.28 18.37
CA LEU A 417 3.14 -3.71 18.69
C LEU A 417 2.93 -4.62 17.47
N ASN A 418 3.53 -4.26 16.35
CA ASN A 418 3.47 -4.97 15.08
C ASN A 418 2.06 -5.07 14.44
N THR A 419 1.11 -4.25 14.85
CA THR A 419 -0.29 -4.46 14.50
C THR A 419 -0.95 -3.16 14.08
N ASP A 420 -1.43 -3.08 12.83
CA ASP A 420 -2.34 -2.03 12.38
C ASP A 420 -3.79 -2.55 12.42
N ARG A 421 -4.62 -1.98 13.28
CA ARG A 421 -6.01 -2.42 13.46
C ARG A 421 -6.99 -1.76 12.51
N MET A 422 -6.60 -0.62 11.95
CA MET A 422 -7.42 0.08 10.97
C MET A 422 -7.33 -0.61 9.60
N LEU A 423 -6.10 -0.94 9.15
CA LEU A 423 -5.85 -1.57 7.86
C LEU A 423 -5.75 -3.10 7.92
N ALA A 424 -5.83 -3.69 9.13
CA ALA A 424 -5.85 -5.14 9.37
C ALA A 424 -4.66 -5.91 8.77
N TYR A 425 -3.44 -5.43 9.03
CA TYR A 425 -2.19 -6.08 8.66
C TYR A 425 -1.13 -5.95 9.76
N PHE A 426 0.03 -6.56 9.56
CA PHE A 426 1.16 -6.54 10.48
C PHE A 426 2.37 -5.90 9.83
N ASP A 427 3.13 -5.15 10.63
CA ASP A 427 4.35 -4.48 10.17
C ASP A 427 5.38 -4.41 11.30
N THR A 428 6.51 -3.75 11.06
CA THR A 428 7.46 -3.38 12.10
C THR A 428 6.82 -2.53 13.19
N SER A 429 7.43 -2.51 14.34
CA SER A 429 7.07 -1.63 15.46
C SER A 429 8.27 -0.79 15.88
N ALA A 430 8.04 0.24 16.71
CA ALA A 430 9.11 1.01 17.32
C ALA A 430 10.11 0.12 18.11
N HIS A 431 9.64 -1.00 18.67
CA HIS A 431 10.48 -2.02 19.30
C HIS A 431 11.45 -2.68 18.31
N ASP A 432 10.96 -3.04 17.12
CA ASP A 432 11.79 -3.64 16.08
C ASP A 432 12.80 -2.63 15.55
N ASN A 433 12.38 -1.41 15.29
CA ASN A 433 13.24 -0.35 14.78
C ASN A 433 14.38 -0.03 15.78
N GLN A 434 14.06 0.12 17.07
CA GLN A 434 15.09 0.33 18.09
C GLN A 434 16.04 -0.90 18.23
N THR A 435 15.50 -2.12 18.11
CA THR A 435 16.31 -3.34 18.08
C THR A 435 17.31 -3.31 16.93
N LEU A 436 16.86 -3.00 15.72
CA LEU A 436 17.71 -2.90 14.53
C LEU A 436 18.75 -1.78 14.66
N ARG A 437 18.38 -0.63 15.26
CA ARG A 437 19.36 0.44 15.58
C ARG A 437 20.46 -0.07 16.50
N GLU A 438 20.12 -0.79 17.57
CA GLU A 438 21.10 -1.35 18.50
C GLU A 438 21.99 -2.44 17.86
N ILE A 439 21.40 -3.34 17.04
CA ILE A 439 22.15 -4.39 16.33
C ILE A 439 23.14 -3.78 15.33
N HIS A 440 22.70 -2.79 14.53
CA HIS A 440 23.50 -2.23 13.44
C HIS A 440 24.32 -0.98 13.82
N GLY A 441 24.25 -0.52 15.08
CA GLY A 441 24.91 0.69 15.55
C GLY A 441 24.44 1.94 14.81
N ARG A 442 23.11 2.06 14.57
CA ARG A 442 22.51 3.20 13.85
C ARG A 442 21.75 4.10 14.79
N GLU A 443 21.57 5.34 14.36
CA GLU A 443 20.91 6.40 15.11
C GLU A 443 19.68 6.91 14.37
N PRO A 444 18.67 7.52 15.03
CA PRO A 444 17.62 8.27 14.35
C PRO A 444 18.19 9.51 13.63
N ALA A 445 17.35 10.23 12.87
CA ALA A 445 17.74 11.49 12.24
C ALA A 445 18.33 12.47 13.25
N GLY A 446 19.38 13.21 12.87
CA GLY A 446 20.19 13.98 13.82
C GLY A 446 19.43 14.99 14.64
N GLU A 447 18.49 15.72 14.02
CA GLU A 447 17.64 16.70 14.72
C GLU A 447 16.74 16.02 15.76
N PHE A 448 16.19 14.84 15.40
CA PHE A 448 15.34 14.05 16.28
C PHE A 448 16.16 13.37 17.40
N LEU A 449 17.36 12.91 17.09
CA LEU A 449 18.30 12.38 18.10
C LEU A 449 18.60 13.44 19.17
N ALA A 450 18.89 14.67 18.77
CA ALA A 450 19.15 15.75 19.72
C ALA A 450 17.94 16.01 20.62
N TRP A 451 16.72 15.97 20.07
CA TRP A 451 15.48 16.08 20.83
C TRP A 451 15.29 14.91 21.81
N CYS A 452 15.53 13.66 21.37
CA CYS A 452 15.46 12.47 22.23
C CYS A 452 16.45 12.52 23.38
N LEU A 453 17.70 12.96 23.12
CA LEU A 453 18.72 13.11 24.15
C LEU A 453 18.33 14.18 25.17
N GLY A 454 17.81 15.32 24.71
CA GLY A 454 17.35 16.41 25.59
C GLY A 454 16.17 16.02 26.48
N ARG A 455 15.36 15.03 26.07
CA ARG A 455 14.24 14.51 26.86
C ARG A 455 14.56 13.26 27.66
N GLY A 456 15.78 12.73 27.57
CA GLY A 456 16.16 11.48 28.25
C GLY A 456 15.51 10.23 27.66
N ILE A 457 14.91 10.30 26.48
CA ILE A 457 14.37 9.14 25.76
C ILE A 457 15.53 8.27 25.28
N LEU A 458 16.55 8.90 24.72
CA LEU A 458 17.83 8.27 24.39
C LEU A 458 18.94 8.91 25.23
N ALA A 459 20.06 8.21 25.37
CA ALA A 459 21.25 8.64 26.08
C ALA A 459 22.50 8.20 25.29
N ARG A 460 23.69 8.71 25.67
CA ARG A 460 24.96 8.16 25.21
C ARG A 460 25.63 7.41 26.33
N ASP A 461 26.14 6.23 26.04
CA ASP A 461 26.95 5.45 27.00
C ASP A 461 28.39 6.00 27.13
N ALA A 462 29.19 5.36 27.95
CA ALA A 462 30.59 5.76 28.18
C ALA A 462 31.47 5.66 26.90
N ALA A 463 31.08 4.85 25.92
CA ALA A 463 31.75 4.73 24.62
C ALA A 463 31.22 5.73 23.57
N GLY A 464 30.19 6.52 23.92
CA GLY A 464 29.53 7.49 23.04
C GLY A 464 28.45 6.88 22.15
N ALA A 465 28.17 5.60 22.26
CA ALA A 465 27.08 4.95 21.51
C ALA A 465 25.72 5.42 22.02
N VAL A 466 24.75 5.55 21.11
CA VAL A 466 23.37 5.88 21.45
C VAL A 466 22.69 4.65 22.04
N VAL A 467 22.14 4.82 23.22
CA VAL A 467 21.43 3.80 23.98
C VAL A 467 20.08 4.35 24.46
N ARG A 468 19.19 3.48 24.91
CA ARG A 468 17.92 3.89 25.52
C ARG A 468 18.16 4.66 26.82
N GLY A 469 17.47 5.79 26.95
CA GLY A 469 17.52 6.61 28.16
C GLY A 469 16.50 6.17 29.22
N PRO A 470 16.49 6.86 30.37
CA PRO A 470 15.58 6.52 31.49
C PRO A 470 14.10 6.80 31.18
N GLU A 471 13.80 7.65 30.20
CA GLU A 471 12.45 8.00 29.80
C GLU A 471 11.96 7.19 28.56
N TRP A 472 12.75 6.23 28.07
CA TRP A 472 12.38 5.40 26.92
C TRP A 472 11.18 4.50 27.24
N GLY A 473 10.18 4.50 26.33
CA GLY A 473 8.96 3.70 26.47
C GLY A 473 7.96 4.25 27.50
N ARG A 474 8.06 5.54 27.86
CA ARG A 474 7.24 6.19 28.89
C ARG A 474 6.32 7.26 28.29
N PRO A 475 5.17 6.89 27.66
CA PRO A 475 4.24 7.83 27.05
C PRO A 475 3.62 8.80 28.04
N GLU A 476 3.54 8.45 29.35
CA GLU A 476 3.06 9.32 30.40
C GLU A 476 3.84 10.64 30.52
N ARG A 477 5.06 10.70 29.95
CA ARG A 477 5.87 11.94 29.92
C ARG A 477 5.37 13.00 28.97
N PHE A 478 4.41 12.66 28.14
CA PHE A 478 3.73 13.58 27.22
C PHE A 478 2.34 13.98 27.71
N CYS A 479 1.82 13.34 28.76
CA CYS A 479 0.52 13.63 29.36
C CYS A 479 0.67 14.63 30.54
N GLU A 480 -0.37 15.41 30.78
CA GLU A 480 -0.44 16.35 31.91
C GLU A 480 -0.72 15.63 33.25
N SER A 481 -1.42 14.49 33.16
CA SER A 481 -1.79 13.70 34.34
C SER A 481 -1.93 12.21 34.02
N SER A 482 -2.01 11.39 35.08
CA SER A 482 -2.31 9.95 34.99
C SER A 482 -3.74 9.67 34.52
N GLU A 483 -4.66 10.57 34.82
CA GLU A 483 -6.06 10.50 34.38
C GLU A 483 -6.16 10.70 32.88
N GLU A 484 -5.44 11.66 32.32
CA GLU A 484 -5.36 11.87 30.87
C GLU A 484 -4.83 10.62 30.17
N LEU A 485 -3.73 10.03 30.66
CA LEU A 485 -3.21 8.79 30.09
C LEU A 485 -4.26 7.67 30.13
N ALA A 486 -4.99 7.53 31.23
CA ALA A 486 -6.04 6.51 31.35
C ALA A 486 -7.19 6.72 30.36
N GLU A 487 -7.60 7.97 30.11
CA GLU A 487 -8.60 8.32 29.11
C GLU A 487 -8.13 8.00 27.69
N LEU A 488 -6.88 8.34 27.35
CA LEU A 488 -6.28 8.03 26.06
C LEU A 488 -6.19 6.51 25.86
N VAL A 489 -5.78 5.75 26.88
CA VAL A 489 -5.72 4.28 26.84
C VAL A 489 -7.11 3.69 26.63
N ALA A 490 -8.13 4.18 27.32
CA ALA A 490 -9.50 3.69 27.18
C ALA A 490 -10.08 3.92 25.78
N ALA A 491 -9.63 4.97 25.08
CA ALA A 491 -10.04 5.28 23.71
C ALA A 491 -9.24 4.51 22.63
N THR A 492 -8.22 3.73 23.03
CA THR A 492 -7.26 3.15 22.08
C THR A 492 -7.35 1.61 22.08
N PRO A 493 -8.18 0.99 21.21
CA PRO A 493 -8.29 -0.47 21.14
C PRO A 493 -7.00 -1.14 20.64
N ALA A 494 -6.09 -0.36 20.07
CA ALA A 494 -4.81 -0.85 19.52
C ALA A 494 -3.76 -1.22 20.58
N LEU A 495 -3.94 -0.84 21.84
CA LEU A 495 -2.92 -0.99 22.85
C LEU A 495 -2.96 -2.36 23.52
N HIS A 496 -1.81 -3.02 23.64
CA HIS A 496 -1.64 -4.28 24.35
C HIS A 496 -0.82 -4.18 25.64
N GLY A 497 -0.25 -3.02 25.94
CA GLY A 497 0.60 -2.73 27.12
C GLY A 497 1.88 -1.96 26.75
N PHE A 498 2.49 -1.32 27.74
CA PHE A 498 3.70 -0.51 27.56
C PHE A 498 4.97 -1.18 28.10
N GLU A 499 4.86 -2.33 28.80
CA GLU A 499 5.96 -2.97 29.47
C GLU A 499 6.99 -3.48 28.47
N THR A 500 8.25 -3.15 28.74
CA THR A 500 9.38 -3.49 27.87
C THR A 500 10.44 -4.33 28.58
N ALA A 501 11.17 -5.11 27.78
CA ALA A 501 12.37 -5.86 28.17
C ALA A 501 13.49 -5.48 27.20
N GLY A 502 14.34 -4.56 27.60
CA GLY A 502 15.29 -3.96 26.65
C GLY A 502 14.56 -3.16 25.56
N PRO A 503 14.96 -3.29 24.29
CA PRO A 503 14.23 -2.68 23.18
C PRO A 503 12.93 -3.43 22.81
N ARG A 504 12.70 -4.61 23.38
CA ARG A 504 11.58 -5.49 23.04
C ARG A 504 10.37 -5.29 23.96
N PRO A 505 9.15 -5.66 23.53
CA PRO A 505 8.03 -5.80 24.45
C PRO A 505 8.33 -6.85 25.52
N ALA A 506 7.87 -6.66 26.76
CA ALA A 506 7.96 -7.66 27.80
C ALA A 506 7.27 -8.98 27.37
N ASP A 507 7.69 -10.12 27.95
CA ASP A 507 7.21 -11.44 27.56
C ASP A 507 5.67 -11.56 27.60
N ALA A 508 5.03 -11.04 28.64
CA ALA A 508 3.57 -11.07 28.75
C ALA A 508 2.85 -10.31 27.62
N VAL A 509 3.41 -9.17 27.18
CA VAL A 509 2.90 -8.38 26.04
C VAL A 509 3.14 -9.14 24.74
N SER A 510 4.35 -9.65 24.53
CA SER A 510 4.72 -10.44 23.35
C SER A 510 3.81 -11.65 23.15
N ARG A 511 3.56 -12.42 24.22
CA ARG A 511 2.65 -13.58 24.18
C ARG A 511 1.22 -13.20 23.83
N ARG A 512 0.73 -12.07 24.33
CA ARG A 512 -0.60 -11.56 24.00
C ARG A 512 -0.71 -11.20 22.52
N VAL A 513 0.27 -10.49 21.97
CA VAL A 513 0.32 -10.16 20.53
C VAL A 513 0.33 -11.43 19.68
N ARG A 514 1.19 -12.40 20.00
CA ARG A 514 1.26 -13.68 19.27
C ARG A 514 -0.05 -14.47 19.36
N PHE A 515 -0.72 -14.46 20.53
CA PHE A 515 -2.02 -15.10 20.69
C PHE A 515 -3.09 -14.45 19.78
N HIS A 516 -3.12 -13.12 19.71
CA HIS A 516 -4.06 -12.41 18.83
C HIS A 516 -3.80 -12.70 17.35
N GLN A 517 -2.53 -12.78 16.94
CA GLN A 517 -2.17 -13.19 15.58
C GLN A 517 -2.62 -14.62 15.27
N ALA A 518 -2.47 -15.54 16.21
CA ALA A 518 -2.91 -16.92 16.05
C ALA A 518 -4.45 -17.01 15.89
N VAL A 519 -5.21 -16.24 16.68
CA VAL A 519 -6.66 -16.14 16.54
C VAL A 519 -7.05 -15.58 15.16
N GLY A 520 -6.38 -14.52 14.71
CA GLY A 520 -6.59 -13.95 13.37
C GLY A 520 -6.28 -14.94 12.25
N ARG A 521 -5.17 -15.68 12.34
CA ARG A 521 -4.83 -16.72 11.38
C ARG A 521 -5.89 -17.84 11.35
N GLY A 522 -6.41 -18.24 12.50
CA GLY A 522 -7.53 -19.19 12.58
C GLY A 522 -8.80 -18.67 11.90
N ALA A 523 -9.06 -17.36 11.98
CA ALA A 523 -10.24 -16.75 11.37
C ALA A 523 -10.22 -16.79 9.82
N VAL A 524 -9.04 -16.80 9.19
CA VAL A 524 -8.91 -16.98 7.72
C VAL A 524 -9.52 -18.29 7.26
N HIS A 525 -9.37 -19.35 8.05
CA HIS A 525 -9.81 -20.70 7.68
C HIS A 525 -11.20 -21.08 8.20
N LEU A 526 -11.89 -20.16 8.90
CA LEU A 526 -13.24 -20.41 9.39
C LEU A 526 -14.23 -20.39 8.21
N PRO A 527 -15.01 -21.48 8.00
CA PRO A 527 -16.02 -21.51 6.93
C PRO A 527 -17.23 -20.63 7.26
N LEU A 528 -17.84 -20.07 6.23
CA LEU A 528 -19.10 -19.34 6.35
C LEU A 528 -20.25 -20.32 6.65
N ASP A 529 -20.90 -20.12 7.80
CA ASP A 529 -22.10 -20.88 8.19
C ASP A 529 -23.36 -20.15 7.70
N VAL A 530 -23.91 -20.61 6.59
CA VAL A 530 -25.11 -20.02 5.96
C VAL A 530 -26.36 -20.28 6.78
N GLU A 531 -26.46 -21.40 7.53
CA GLU A 531 -27.62 -21.70 8.37
C GLU A 531 -27.72 -20.71 9.54
N ARG A 532 -26.58 -20.30 10.07
CA ARG A 532 -26.56 -19.23 11.08
C ARG A 532 -27.10 -17.91 10.53
N LEU A 533 -26.85 -17.60 9.26
CA LEU A 533 -27.40 -16.41 8.61
C LEU A 533 -28.89 -16.54 8.32
N ARG A 534 -29.35 -17.73 7.90
CA ARG A 534 -30.76 -18.02 7.71
C ARG A 534 -31.61 -17.88 9.01
N ALA A 535 -30.96 -18.11 10.15
CA ALA A 535 -31.59 -17.89 11.44
C ALA A 535 -31.83 -16.40 11.79
N ILE A 536 -31.04 -15.49 11.15
CA ILE A 536 -31.20 -14.04 11.32
C ILE A 536 -32.28 -13.50 10.36
N HIS A 537 -32.17 -13.86 9.07
CA HIS A 537 -33.08 -13.41 8.02
C HIS A 537 -33.08 -14.43 6.86
N PRO A 538 -34.21 -14.62 6.14
CA PRO A 538 -34.18 -15.38 4.90
C PRO A 538 -33.13 -14.89 3.92
N VAL A 539 -32.26 -15.80 3.47
CA VAL A 539 -31.18 -15.50 2.51
C VAL A 539 -31.16 -16.53 1.41
N ARG A 540 -30.68 -16.15 0.24
CA ARG A 540 -30.47 -17.02 -0.92
C ARG A 540 -28.99 -17.19 -1.19
N GLU A 541 -28.52 -18.44 -1.28
CA GLU A 541 -27.12 -18.76 -1.57
C GLU A 541 -26.81 -18.71 -3.06
N ILE A 542 -25.68 -18.14 -3.42
CA ILE A 542 -25.13 -18.11 -4.78
C ILE A 542 -23.69 -18.62 -4.77
N ALA A 543 -23.27 -19.29 -5.84
CA ALA A 543 -21.90 -19.83 -5.96
C ALA A 543 -21.00 -18.89 -6.77
N THR A 544 -19.74 -18.73 -6.32
CA THR A 544 -18.68 -18.07 -7.08
C THR A 544 -17.86 -19.10 -7.89
N ALA A 545 -17.01 -18.61 -8.79
CA ALA A 545 -16.07 -19.46 -9.52
C ALA A 545 -14.95 -20.04 -8.65
N ALA A 546 -14.76 -19.53 -7.43
CA ALA A 546 -13.85 -20.09 -6.43
C ALA A 546 -14.50 -21.30 -5.75
N ALA A 547 -14.23 -22.50 -6.27
CA ALA A 547 -14.85 -23.74 -5.79
C ALA A 547 -14.33 -24.18 -4.42
N THR A 548 -13.12 -23.81 -4.04
CA THR A 548 -12.49 -24.17 -2.76
C THR A 548 -11.90 -22.93 -2.09
N HIS A 549 -11.64 -23.05 -0.78
CA HIS A 549 -11.01 -22.00 0.00
C HIS A 549 -9.58 -21.70 -0.50
N GLU A 550 -8.82 -22.71 -0.88
CA GLU A 550 -7.49 -22.55 -1.43
C GLU A 550 -7.49 -21.77 -2.75
N ALA A 551 -8.45 -22.10 -3.64
CA ALA A 551 -8.63 -21.36 -4.90
C ALA A 551 -9.05 -19.91 -4.65
N HIS A 552 -9.87 -19.66 -3.62
CA HIS A 552 -10.28 -18.31 -3.20
C HIS A 552 -9.08 -17.46 -2.72
N LEU A 553 -8.15 -18.05 -1.96
CA LEU A 553 -6.95 -17.34 -1.47
C LEU A 553 -5.93 -17.12 -2.58
N ALA A 554 -5.63 -18.18 -3.38
CA ALA A 554 -4.59 -18.11 -4.40
C ALA A 554 -5.00 -17.36 -5.68
N SER A 555 -6.29 -17.23 -5.94
CA SER A 555 -6.83 -16.63 -7.18
C SER A 555 -8.05 -15.77 -6.90
N PRO A 556 -7.88 -14.56 -6.32
CA PRO A 556 -8.98 -13.69 -5.90
C PRO A 556 -9.99 -13.38 -7.02
N GLY A 557 -9.53 -13.32 -8.29
CA GLY A 557 -10.37 -13.13 -9.46
C GLY A 557 -11.46 -14.19 -9.65
N LEU A 558 -11.33 -15.38 -9.06
CA LEU A 558 -12.39 -16.38 -9.05
C LEU A 558 -13.55 -15.98 -8.13
N GLY A 559 -13.26 -15.35 -7.01
CA GLY A 559 -14.25 -14.85 -6.06
C GLY A 559 -15.01 -13.61 -6.53
N THR A 560 -14.56 -12.95 -7.60
CA THR A 560 -15.28 -11.80 -8.20
C THR A 560 -16.34 -12.21 -9.21
N ARG A 561 -16.38 -13.49 -9.59
CA ARG A 561 -17.25 -13.99 -10.65
C ARG A 561 -18.27 -14.99 -10.09
N PRO A 562 -19.58 -14.75 -10.23
CA PRO A 562 -20.59 -15.75 -9.96
C PRO A 562 -20.53 -16.82 -11.03
N THR A 563 -20.93 -18.07 -10.71
CA THR A 563 -21.08 -19.11 -11.74
C THR A 563 -22.28 -18.80 -12.65
N GLY A 564 -22.23 -19.28 -13.91
CA GLY A 564 -23.36 -19.11 -14.83
C GLY A 564 -24.67 -19.71 -14.28
N ALA A 565 -24.59 -20.86 -13.60
CA ALA A 565 -25.73 -21.48 -12.94
C ALA A 565 -26.29 -20.62 -11.78
N ALA A 566 -25.41 -19.96 -11.01
CA ALA A 566 -25.84 -19.04 -9.95
C ALA A 566 -26.61 -17.86 -10.55
N LEU A 567 -26.09 -17.19 -11.57
CA LEU A 567 -26.80 -16.11 -12.26
C LEU A 567 -28.14 -16.56 -12.86
N ALA A 568 -28.15 -17.68 -13.58
CA ALA A 568 -29.37 -18.22 -14.17
C ALA A 568 -30.45 -18.56 -13.13
N SER A 569 -30.07 -18.83 -11.89
CA SER A 569 -30.99 -19.07 -10.79
C SER A 569 -31.62 -17.80 -10.24
N LEU A 570 -31.02 -16.62 -10.46
CA LEU A 570 -31.51 -15.34 -9.98
C LEU A 570 -32.55 -14.79 -10.97
N ASN A 571 -33.76 -14.57 -10.50
CA ASN A 571 -34.76 -13.84 -11.28
C ASN A 571 -34.45 -12.34 -11.19
N ALA A 572 -34.47 -11.67 -12.33
CA ALA A 572 -34.38 -10.22 -12.36
C ALA A 572 -35.69 -9.61 -11.79
N GLU A 573 -35.72 -9.42 -10.50
CA GLU A 573 -36.74 -8.60 -9.85
C GLU A 573 -36.14 -7.21 -9.69
N PRO A 574 -36.76 -6.15 -10.21
CA PRO A 574 -36.18 -4.80 -10.22
C PRO A 574 -36.32 -4.16 -8.84
N PHE A 575 -35.46 -4.51 -7.90
CA PHE A 575 -35.26 -3.75 -6.67
C PHE A 575 -34.19 -2.68 -6.88
N ALA A 576 -34.39 -1.50 -6.30
CA ALA A 576 -33.39 -0.44 -6.36
C ALA A 576 -32.08 -0.86 -5.67
N VAL A 577 -32.19 -1.65 -4.60
CA VAL A 577 -31.06 -2.08 -3.77
C VAL A 577 -31.03 -3.60 -3.63
N GLN A 578 -29.84 -4.19 -3.81
CA GLN A 578 -29.57 -5.59 -3.47
C GLN A 578 -28.54 -5.67 -2.34
N VAL A 579 -28.85 -6.44 -1.29
CA VAL A 579 -27.87 -6.78 -0.26
C VAL A 579 -27.17 -8.08 -0.66
N LEU A 580 -25.83 -8.04 -0.71
CA LEU A 580 -24.95 -9.19 -0.93
C LEU A 580 -24.09 -9.39 0.33
N ILE A 581 -23.95 -10.62 0.78
CA ILE A 581 -23.16 -11.00 1.95
C ILE A 581 -22.11 -12.01 1.50
N SER A 582 -20.84 -11.82 1.86
CA SER A 582 -19.81 -12.83 1.62
C SER A 582 -18.76 -12.89 2.72
N ASP A 583 -18.13 -14.05 2.86
CA ASP A 583 -17.06 -14.28 3.83
C ASP A 583 -15.82 -13.42 3.57
N GLY A 584 -15.54 -13.08 2.31
CA GLY A 584 -14.29 -12.41 1.98
C GLY A 584 -13.11 -13.20 2.53
N LEU A 585 -12.37 -12.61 3.45
CA LEU A 585 -11.27 -13.26 4.16
C LEU A 585 -11.59 -13.58 5.63
N SER A 586 -12.79 -13.27 6.13
CA SER A 586 -13.21 -13.56 7.51
C SER A 586 -14.71 -13.86 7.63
N ALA A 587 -15.05 -15.14 7.63
CA ALA A 587 -16.42 -15.55 8.00
C ALA A 587 -16.77 -15.15 9.44
N ALA A 588 -15.78 -15.03 10.34
CA ALA A 588 -15.99 -14.56 11.71
C ALA A 588 -16.58 -13.13 11.75
N ALA A 589 -16.14 -12.25 10.83
CA ALA A 589 -16.68 -10.90 10.72
C ALA A 589 -18.20 -10.92 10.40
N VAL A 590 -18.59 -11.76 9.45
CA VAL A 590 -19.99 -11.95 9.05
C VAL A 590 -20.80 -12.49 10.24
N HIS A 591 -20.34 -13.56 10.89
CA HIS A 591 -21.05 -14.23 11.98
C HIS A 591 -21.24 -13.36 13.22
N HIS A 592 -20.33 -12.43 13.51
CA HIS A 592 -20.39 -11.60 14.72
C HIS A 592 -21.17 -10.31 14.51
N ASN A 593 -21.12 -9.71 13.31
CA ASN A 593 -21.69 -8.38 13.11
C ASN A 593 -23.09 -8.41 12.49
N LEU A 594 -23.42 -9.41 11.65
CA LEU A 594 -24.72 -9.45 10.96
C LEU A 594 -25.93 -9.61 11.87
N PRO A 595 -25.87 -10.31 13.03
CA PRO A 595 -27.03 -10.38 13.93
C PRO A 595 -27.56 -9.01 14.35
N ASP A 596 -26.68 -8.05 14.59
CA ASP A 596 -27.05 -6.69 14.98
C ASP A 596 -27.22 -5.74 13.79
N LEU A 597 -26.46 -5.96 12.71
CA LEU A 597 -26.43 -5.05 11.55
C LEU A 597 -27.56 -5.31 10.56
N LEU A 598 -27.75 -6.57 10.12
CA LEU A 598 -28.65 -6.90 8.99
C LEU A 598 -30.10 -6.55 9.24
N PRO A 599 -30.72 -6.89 10.41
CA PRO A 599 -32.12 -6.52 10.68
C PRO A 599 -32.33 -5.00 10.66
N LEU A 600 -31.45 -4.24 11.31
CA LEU A 600 -31.54 -2.78 11.39
C LEU A 600 -31.33 -2.11 10.03
N LEU A 601 -30.42 -2.65 9.22
CA LEU A 601 -30.18 -2.18 7.84
C LEU A 601 -31.46 -2.35 7.00
N LEU A 602 -32.05 -3.52 6.99
CA LEU A 602 -33.26 -3.80 6.19
C LEU A 602 -34.47 -2.98 6.67
N GLU A 603 -34.66 -2.86 7.99
CA GLU A 603 -35.69 -2.00 8.58
C GLU A 603 -35.51 -0.54 8.22
N GLY A 604 -34.26 -0.02 8.33
CA GLY A 604 -33.94 1.37 8.01
C GLY A 604 -34.15 1.71 6.52
N LEU A 605 -33.77 0.80 5.61
CA LEU A 605 -34.03 0.95 4.17
C LEU A 605 -35.53 0.95 3.88
N SER A 606 -36.29 0.01 4.48
CA SER A 606 -37.74 -0.05 4.35
C SER A 606 -38.44 1.22 4.87
N ALA A 607 -37.97 1.76 6.01
CA ALA A 607 -38.50 3.00 6.59
C ALA A 607 -38.25 4.23 5.66
N LYS A 608 -37.21 4.21 4.86
CA LYS A 608 -36.97 5.22 3.81
C LYS A 608 -37.71 4.94 2.50
N GLY A 609 -38.53 3.90 2.43
CA GLY A 609 -39.24 3.50 1.21
C GLY A 609 -38.36 2.90 0.12
N ILE A 610 -37.16 2.43 0.47
CA ILE A 610 -36.22 1.83 -0.46
C ILE A 610 -36.51 0.33 -0.58
N GLY A 611 -36.90 -0.13 -1.76
CA GLY A 611 -37.15 -1.55 -2.04
C GLY A 611 -35.84 -2.34 -2.08
N VAL A 612 -35.80 -3.45 -1.33
CA VAL A 612 -34.61 -4.32 -1.21
C VAL A 612 -34.96 -5.74 -1.62
N GLY A 613 -34.14 -6.36 -2.47
CA GLY A 613 -34.27 -7.78 -2.81
C GLY A 613 -33.93 -8.69 -1.62
N VAL A 614 -34.31 -9.98 -1.69
CA VAL A 614 -33.90 -10.97 -0.72
C VAL A 614 -32.36 -11.00 -0.64
N PRO A 615 -31.76 -10.85 0.55
CA PRO A 615 -30.31 -10.84 0.68
C PRO A 615 -29.64 -12.10 0.09
N LEU A 616 -28.59 -11.89 -0.70
CA LEU A 616 -27.80 -12.96 -1.28
C LEU A 616 -26.60 -13.28 -0.39
N VAL A 617 -26.21 -14.55 -0.34
CA VAL A 617 -25.03 -15.02 0.38
C VAL A 617 -24.12 -15.75 -0.59
N ALA A 618 -22.85 -15.35 -0.65
CA ALA A 618 -21.83 -16.00 -1.47
C ALA A 618 -20.67 -16.48 -0.60
N ARG A 619 -20.37 -17.80 -0.65
CA ARG A 619 -19.10 -18.31 -0.13
C ARG A 619 -17.98 -17.94 -1.08
N HIS A 620 -16.79 -17.66 -0.54
CA HIS A 620 -15.61 -17.32 -1.30
C HIS A 620 -15.81 -16.09 -2.22
N GLY A 621 -16.63 -15.12 -1.77
CA GLY A 621 -16.86 -13.89 -2.50
C GLY A 621 -15.73 -12.87 -2.29
N ARG A 622 -15.52 -12.02 -3.29
CA ARG A 622 -14.60 -10.86 -3.24
C ARG A 622 -15.36 -9.59 -3.60
N VAL A 623 -14.81 -8.43 -3.26
CA VAL A 623 -15.49 -7.13 -3.38
C VAL A 623 -16.18 -6.92 -4.73
N LYS A 624 -15.46 -7.16 -5.85
CA LYS A 624 -16.01 -6.98 -7.21
C LYS A 624 -17.11 -7.98 -7.61
N LEU A 625 -17.48 -8.95 -6.76
CA LEU A 625 -18.64 -9.81 -6.99
C LEU A 625 -19.95 -9.01 -7.07
N ALA A 626 -20.02 -7.88 -6.40
CA ALA A 626 -21.17 -6.99 -6.42
C ALA A 626 -21.52 -6.46 -7.82
N GLU A 627 -20.53 -6.23 -8.68
CA GLU A 627 -20.69 -5.67 -10.01
C GLU A 627 -21.52 -6.60 -10.93
N PRO A 628 -21.08 -7.84 -11.25
CA PRO A 628 -21.84 -8.74 -12.12
C PRO A 628 -23.20 -9.17 -11.50
N VAL A 629 -23.30 -9.24 -10.17
CA VAL A 629 -24.57 -9.53 -9.50
C VAL A 629 -25.56 -8.37 -9.66
N GLY A 630 -25.13 -7.15 -9.44
CA GLY A 630 -25.94 -5.94 -9.63
C GLY A 630 -26.37 -5.72 -11.07
N GLU A 631 -25.45 -5.94 -12.04
CA GLU A 631 -25.76 -5.86 -13.47
C GLU A 631 -26.81 -6.88 -13.87
N HIS A 632 -26.69 -8.15 -13.42
CA HIS A 632 -27.63 -9.21 -13.75
C HIS A 632 -29.04 -8.96 -13.19
N LEU A 633 -29.11 -8.48 -11.95
CA LEU A 633 -30.39 -8.18 -11.27
C LEU A 633 -31.00 -6.85 -11.73
N GLY A 634 -30.25 -5.99 -12.40
CA GLY A 634 -30.69 -4.66 -12.78
C GLY A 634 -30.76 -3.68 -11.60
N ALA A 635 -30.15 -4.00 -10.45
CA ALA A 635 -30.13 -3.15 -9.27
C ALA A 635 -29.34 -1.86 -9.53
N ASP A 636 -29.80 -0.74 -8.96
CA ASP A 636 -29.09 0.53 -9.03
C ASP A 636 -27.90 0.55 -8.07
N LEU A 637 -28.04 -0.12 -6.91
CA LEU A 637 -27.04 -0.20 -5.85
C LEU A 637 -26.95 -1.62 -5.28
N VAL A 638 -25.73 -2.11 -5.11
CA VAL A 638 -25.45 -3.31 -4.33
C VAL A 638 -24.78 -2.90 -3.02
N ILE A 639 -25.36 -3.29 -1.88
CA ILE A 639 -24.73 -3.19 -0.58
C ILE A 639 -24.04 -4.52 -0.30
N HIS A 640 -22.73 -4.58 -0.48
CA HIS A 640 -21.93 -5.78 -0.27
C HIS A 640 -21.32 -5.78 1.12
N LEU A 641 -21.88 -6.58 2.03
CA LEU A 641 -21.36 -6.80 3.38
C LEU A 641 -20.34 -7.94 3.32
N ILE A 642 -19.07 -7.64 3.53
CA ILE A 642 -17.97 -8.58 3.32
C ILE A 642 -17.02 -8.61 4.50
N GLY A 643 -16.58 -9.82 4.91
CA GLY A 643 -15.54 -10.00 5.90
C GLY A 643 -14.19 -9.53 5.38
N GLU A 644 -13.56 -8.59 6.09
CA GLU A 644 -12.23 -8.11 5.77
C GLU A 644 -11.15 -9.13 6.13
N ARG A 645 -9.92 -8.90 5.68
CA ARG A 645 -8.79 -9.74 6.09
C ARG A 645 -8.65 -9.71 7.61
N PRO A 646 -8.46 -10.86 8.27
CA PRO A 646 -8.17 -10.90 9.68
C PRO A 646 -6.80 -10.26 9.95
N GLY A 647 -6.75 -9.33 10.88
CA GLY A 647 -5.53 -8.63 11.26
C GLY A 647 -5.70 -7.91 12.59
N GLY A 648 -4.65 -7.26 13.04
CA GLY A 648 -4.68 -6.52 14.28
C GLY A 648 -4.73 -7.42 15.52
N ASP A 649 -5.87 -7.53 16.13
CA ASP A 649 -6.10 -8.38 17.29
C ASP A 649 -7.30 -9.33 17.09
N ALA A 650 -7.65 -10.07 18.13
CA ALA A 650 -8.77 -11.00 18.08
C ALA A 650 -10.12 -10.35 17.77
N LEU A 651 -10.30 -9.07 18.14
CA LEU A 651 -11.52 -8.31 17.83
C LEU A 651 -11.47 -7.77 16.40
N ALA A 652 -10.36 -7.18 15.97
CA ALA A 652 -10.16 -6.67 14.62
C ALA A 652 -10.21 -7.79 13.56
N SER A 653 -9.92 -9.04 13.92
CA SER A 653 -10.13 -10.22 13.07
C SER A 653 -11.61 -10.45 12.71
N ARG A 654 -12.54 -9.70 13.34
CA ARG A 654 -13.98 -9.70 13.07
C ARG A 654 -14.43 -8.43 12.33
N SER A 655 -13.52 -7.68 11.73
CA SER A 655 -13.85 -6.47 10.97
C SER A 655 -14.63 -6.82 9.71
N LEU A 656 -15.78 -6.17 9.52
CA LEU A 656 -16.62 -6.24 8.35
C LEU A 656 -16.53 -4.90 7.60
N SER A 657 -16.72 -4.93 6.29
CA SER A 657 -16.93 -3.71 5.48
C SER A 657 -18.23 -3.80 4.70
N ALA A 658 -18.82 -2.62 4.44
CA ALA A 658 -19.93 -2.44 3.54
C ALA A 658 -19.44 -1.65 2.31
N TYR A 659 -19.42 -2.31 1.16
CA TYR A 659 -19.14 -1.70 -0.14
C TYR A 659 -20.46 -1.36 -0.81
N LEU A 660 -20.74 -0.07 -0.97
CA LEU A 660 -21.94 0.44 -1.62
C LEU A 660 -21.60 0.69 -3.08
N VAL A 661 -21.88 -0.31 -3.92
CA VAL A 661 -21.49 -0.34 -5.35
C VAL A 661 -22.66 0.18 -6.19
N TYR A 662 -22.55 1.44 -6.65
CA TYR A 662 -23.55 2.11 -7.45
C TYR A 662 -23.29 1.88 -8.94
N ARG A 663 -24.30 1.44 -9.67
CA ARG A 663 -24.24 1.23 -11.12
C ARG A 663 -24.49 2.56 -11.83
N VAL A 664 -23.47 3.09 -12.50
CA VAL A 664 -23.54 4.35 -13.22
C VAL A 664 -24.40 4.17 -14.49
N PRO A 665 -25.54 4.88 -14.61
CA PRO A 665 -26.35 4.83 -15.83
C PRO A 665 -25.59 5.30 -17.07
N ALA A 666 -25.90 4.75 -18.23
CA ALA A 666 -25.17 5.01 -19.46
C ALA A 666 -25.07 6.50 -19.81
N GLU A 667 -26.15 7.25 -19.55
CA GLU A 667 -26.22 8.70 -19.79
C GLU A 667 -25.31 9.53 -18.87
N GLN A 668 -24.89 8.99 -17.71
CA GLN A 668 -24.02 9.66 -16.73
C GLN A 668 -22.55 9.24 -16.83
N ARG A 669 -22.23 8.20 -17.60
CA ARG A 669 -20.84 7.69 -17.70
C ARG A 669 -19.85 8.75 -18.18
N GLY A 670 -20.27 9.63 -19.08
CA GLY A 670 -19.43 10.73 -19.54
C GLY A 670 -19.09 11.75 -18.44
N ASP A 671 -20.01 12.04 -17.53
CA ASP A 671 -19.77 12.93 -16.39
C ASP A 671 -18.94 12.23 -15.32
N ALA A 672 -19.25 10.97 -15.01
CA ALA A 672 -18.48 10.15 -14.10
C ALA A 672 -17.03 9.94 -14.60
N ALA A 673 -16.86 9.71 -15.90
CA ALA A 673 -15.54 9.61 -16.53
C ALA A 673 -14.73 10.92 -16.43
N ARG A 674 -15.38 12.07 -16.62
CA ARG A 674 -14.73 13.39 -16.42
C ARG A 674 -14.31 13.61 -14.98
N ALA A 675 -15.13 13.18 -14.02
CA ALA A 675 -14.85 13.34 -12.59
C ALA A 675 -13.74 12.42 -12.09
N SER A 676 -13.67 11.19 -12.60
CA SER A 676 -12.72 10.16 -12.17
C SER A 676 -11.47 10.04 -13.05
N GLY A 677 -11.50 10.60 -14.28
CA GLY A 677 -10.44 10.36 -15.28
C GLY A 677 -10.51 8.98 -15.96
N ASN A 678 -11.46 8.12 -15.59
CA ASN A 678 -11.63 6.77 -16.15
C ASN A 678 -12.68 6.79 -17.29
N VAL A 679 -12.25 6.40 -18.48
CA VAL A 679 -13.07 6.49 -19.72
C VAL A 679 -14.25 5.51 -19.76
N ASP A 680 -14.18 4.38 -19.04
CA ASP A 680 -15.22 3.31 -19.03
C ASP A 680 -15.70 3.03 -17.60
N ILE A 681 -16.12 4.05 -16.87
CA ILE A 681 -16.65 3.88 -15.51
C ILE A 681 -18.09 3.36 -15.56
N ARG A 682 -18.30 2.14 -15.02
CA ARG A 682 -19.62 1.51 -14.92
C ARG A 682 -20.14 1.49 -13.49
N HIS A 683 -19.26 1.52 -12.53
CA HIS A 683 -19.59 1.46 -11.12
C HIS A 683 -18.79 2.52 -10.34
N GLU A 684 -19.44 3.11 -9.36
CA GLU A 684 -18.82 3.96 -8.34
C GLU A 684 -19.02 3.31 -6.99
N VAL A 685 -18.06 3.46 -6.07
CA VAL A 685 -18.08 2.76 -4.80
C VAL A 685 -17.89 3.73 -3.64
N THR A 686 -18.75 3.60 -2.62
CA THR A 686 -18.55 4.19 -1.29
C THR A 686 -18.31 3.07 -0.30
N VAL A 687 -17.32 3.19 0.56
CA VAL A 687 -16.95 2.16 1.53
C VAL A 687 -17.19 2.65 2.96
N ILE A 688 -17.80 1.80 3.79
CA ILE A 688 -17.88 1.96 5.25
C ILE A 688 -17.16 0.75 5.84
N SER A 689 -15.99 0.95 6.41
CA SER A 689 -15.11 -0.11 6.90
C SER A 689 -15.01 -0.13 8.43
N ASN A 690 -14.23 -1.09 8.95
CA ASN A 690 -13.98 -1.27 10.37
C ASN A 690 -15.27 -1.49 11.20
N ILE A 691 -16.24 -2.22 10.65
CA ILE A 691 -17.51 -2.54 11.33
C ILE A 691 -17.28 -3.71 12.28
N TYR A 692 -17.11 -3.43 13.55
CA TYR A 692 -16.99 -4.38 14.66
C TYR A 692 -17.08 -3.65 16.00
N SER A 693 -17.16 -4.37 17.12
CA SER A 693 -17.44 -3.80 18.45
C SER A 693 -16.43 -2.78 18.98
N ALA A 694 -15.18 -2.82 18.52
CA ALA A 694 -14.12 -1.87 18.92
C ALA A 694 -13.72 -0.91 17.79
N GLY A 695 -14.39 -0.99 16.65
CA GLY A 695 -14.34 -0.02 15.55
C GLY A 695 -15.66 0.74 15.45
N LEU A 696 -16.27 0.74 14.26
CA LEU A 696 -17.63 1.24 14.07
C LEU A 696 -18.64 0.17 14.53
N PRO A 697 -19.42 0.41 15.59
CA PRO A 697 -20.38 -0.57 16.08
C PRO A 697 -21.40 -0.97 15.00
N PRO A 698 -21.83 -2.25 14.90
CA PRO A 698 -22.75 -2.71 13.86
C PRO A 698 -24.06 -1.93 13.78
N VAL A 699 -24.58 -1.50 14.91
CA VAL A 699 -25.82 -0.68 15.00
C VAL A 699 -25.64 0.69 14.36
N GLU A 700 -24.51 1.35 14.65
CA GLU A 700 -24.16 2.64 14.06
C GLU A 700 -23.84 2.51 12.58
N ALA A 701 -23.15 1.42 12.19
CA ALA A 701 -22.88 1.10 10.81
C ALA A 701 -24.16 0.94 9.99
N ALA A 702 -25.17 0.26 10.52
CA ALA A 702 -26.46 0.12 9.86
C ALA A 702 -27.09 1.50 9.56
N ALA A 703 -27.08 2.41 10.53
CA ALA A 703 -27.60 3.77 10.33
C ALA A 703 -26.81 4.55 9.25
N GLN A 704 -25.49 4.46 9.27
CA GLN A 704 -24.64 5.12 8.27
C GLN A 704 -24.84 4.54 6.86
N ILE A 705 -24.96 3.21 6.73
CA ILE A 705 -25.23 2.54 5.44
C ILE A 705 -26.58 2.99 4.89
N VAL A 706 -27.63 3.04 5.72
CA VAL A 706 -28.96 3.52 5.33
C VAL A 706 -28.92 4.97 4.85
N GLU A 707 -28.20 5.83 5.58
CA GLU A 707 -28.07 7.26 5.23
C GLU A 707 -27.34 7.41 3.90
N LYS A 708 -26.17 6.80 3.75
CA LYS A 708 -25.37 6.85 2.50
C LYS A 708 -26.11 6.23 1.33
N THR A 709 -26.86 5.15 1.52
CA THR A 709 -27.72 4.57 0.48
C THR A 709 -28.73 5.59 -0.03
N GLY A 710 -29.41 6.30 0.88
CA GLY A 710 -30.35 7.36 0.51
C GLY A 710 -29.69 8.49 -0.26
N GLN A 711 -28.50 8.93 0.17
CA GLN A 711 -27.71 9.97 -0.52
C GLN A 711 -27.28 9.52 -1.93
N ILE A 712 -26.74 8.30 -2.07
CA ILE A 712 -26.32 7.72 -3.35
C ILE A 712 -27.48 7.69 -4.34
N LEU A 713 -28.64 7.16 -3.94
CA LEU A 713 -29.81 7.06 -4.81
C LEU A 713 -30.36 8.45 -5.21
N ALA A 714 -30.42 9.39 -4.25
CA ALA A 714 -30.90 10.75 -4.50
C ALA A 714 -29.95 11.56 -5.39
N CYS A 715 -28.65 11.45 -5.19
CA CYS A 715 -27.63 12.15 -5.99
C CYS A 715 -27.28 11.40 -7.27
N ARG A 716 -27.63 10.12 -7.41
CA ARG A 716 -27.23 9.22 -8.49
C ARG A 716 -25.70 9.20 -8.66
N ALA A 717 -24.97 9.14 -7.56
CA ALA A 717 -23.53 9.21 -7.47
C ALA A 717 -23.02 8.46 -6.24
N ALA A 718 -21.80 7.92 -6.30
CA ALA A 718 -21.09 7.35 -5.16
C ALA A 718 -19.61 7.80 -5.14
N GLY A 719 -18.85 7.41 -4.11
CA GLY A 719 -17.43 7.77 -3.99
C GLY A 719 -17.18 9.27 -4.04
N ASN A 720 -16.05 9.65 -4.64
CA ASN A 720 -15.60 11.05 -4.72
C ASN A 720 -16.62 11.99 -5.40
N ARG A 721 -17.39 11.48 -6.36
CA ARG A 721 -18.42 12.29 -7.02
C ARG A 721 -19.58 12.62 -6.09
N LEU A 722 -19.99 11.68 -5.23
CA LEU A 722 -21.01 11.93 -4.20
C LEU A 722 -20.52 12.98 -3.20
N GLU A 723 -19.31 12.82 -2.70
CA GLU A 723 -18.73 13.76 -1.71
C GLU A 723 -18.62 15.18 -2.27
N GLY A 724 -18.18 15.33 -3.53
CA GLY A 724 -18.16 16.61 -4.21
C GLY A 724 -19.55 17.25 -4.37
N MET A 725 -20.59 16.44 -4.65
CA MET A 725 -21.97 16.93 -4.77
C MET A 725 -22.58 17.32 -3.40
N LEU A 726 -22.22 16.61 -2.33
CA LEU A 726 -22.67 16.93 -0.98
C LEU A 726 -22.00 18.22 -0.47
N ALA A 727 -20.69 18.37 -0.70
CA ALA A 727 -19.95 19.59 -0.37
C ALA A 727 -20.49 20.83 -1.09
N ALA A 728 -20.91 20.71 -2.35
CA ALA A 728 -21.47 21.82 -3.13
C ALA A 728 -22.88 22.27 -2.68
N LYS A 729 -23.56 21.46 -1.83
CA LYS A 729 -24.89 21.78 -1.28
C LYS A 729 -24.84 22.39 0.12
N CYS A 730 -23.68 22.33 0.79
CA CYS A 730 -23.37 23.01 2.05
C CYS A 730 -22.72 24.37 1.81
#